data_bbbde22636f793dc20a56d649158874d
#
_entry.id   bbbde22636f793dc20a56d649158874d
#
_cell.length_a   1.000
_cell.length_b   1.000
_cell.length_c   1.000
_cell.angle_alpha   90.00
_cell.angle_beta   90.00
_cell.angle_gamma   90.00
#
_symmetry.space_group_name_H-M   'P 1'
#
loop_
_entity.id
_entity.type
_entity.pdbx_description
1 polymer ?
#
loop_
_entity_poly.entity_id
_entity_poly.type
_entity_poly.pdbx_seq_one_letter_code
_entity_poly.pdbx_strand_id
1 'polypeptide(L)'
;MILRSSSRSNRQRRLFRKLHPQEQLQTLLTGNGSRTGGVQIRKIVVGTVIGTLINSLVLLPGTLAETVKLGVVQSTDNQAQWSGIVSRLQATGVDYCIVDFAQVQQASDFGSTPFLFLPNISILNPMQLAALQDWMSQGGRVIVSGPAGTLSQPEVRNRLRSLLGAYWGFALPKPSNLEPLRTNKQTWVRASGLASTIRGGVVIPAGLNSNTAAVWSQSDNPPAVVTTDKSTFFGWYWGANEVAPSAVDTAWLQAALRRYGLPAAELSKKPNQSQKYCVPSQVSRATLPATPLPNASRANGQPSIVSRNSGEQQRADNRQPTNSRVAQTDPDVLVAPPRVMPNEKGPLTVTQVNAMSQELKNLIGRFESALLAANATNSNVALSTGAAIEQSFVASAKGASGVDGSQALAQNMATGSALRALAQARTGLQNFLTAAAQKDYNGARQQWLQARRALWDNYPTDRRLAQPEIRAIWLDRGTIVRAKSEQDLAKIFDQLAASGFNTVFFETLNASYPIYPSRVAPEQNPLVRGWDPLAAAVKLAHERGMELHAWVWMFAAANRRHNAILNQPADYPGPVLKAHPDWAMFDRQGRLFDQNTKKAFLDPANPEVRRYLMALLEEIVTRYEVDGIQLDYIRYPFQDPTVNQTYGYGRAARQQFQALTGVDPVKVSPSNSLRDTSGSRNLWQQWTDFRIQQIDSFVATVSQRLRTQRPSLILSAAVFPLPRQERLQKLQQNWENWASQGDIDLMVPMTYALDTSGLQNLAQPVLAQSTLSSALILPGIRLLNLPDSVAVDQIQLLRDLPAGGFALFAVENLNANLRSIFGRTQGRSSPSASEPLPYRQPFPTAAARYAALQREWSFLLANRQILIRDPALSDWGRQADTLSTLLKQLAAEPSLKNLSSAKAALSSFRAQFPRWMQQQAVEQPYQVQVWDNRLATIEGLLRYGERTTLNQGRKTAEQRQ
;
A
#
# COMPACT_ATOMS: atom_id res chain seq x y z
N MET A 1 -36.22 -51.22 -24.12
CA MET A 1 -35.61 -52.49 -24.52
C MET A 1 -34.23 -52.49 -23.89
N ILE A 2 -34.08 -53.05 -22.70
CA ILE A 2 -33.77 -54.44 -22.41
C ILE A 2 -32.39 -54.76 -23.02
N LEU A 3 -31.33 -55.16 -22.35
CA LEU A 3 -30.95 -55.81 -21.11
C LEU A 3 -29.42 -55.93 -21.15
N ARG A 4 -28.68 -55.73 -20.04
CA ARG A 4 -27.98 -56.80 -19.25
C ARG A 4 -26.92 -57.61 -20.07
N SER A 5 -25.76 -57.95 -19.61
CA SER A 5 -25.30 -58.38 -18.27
C SER A 5 -23.77 -58.66 -18.35
N SER A 6 -23.05 -58.42 -17.30
CA SER A 6 -22.38 -59.38 -16.42
C SER A 6 -21.17 -60.12 -17.06
N SER A 7 -20.09 -60.43 -16.46
CA SER A 7 -19.62 -60.65 -15.14
C SER A 7 -18.23 -61.33 -15.15
N ARG A 8 -17.45 -61.19 -14.09
CA ARG A 8 -16.50 -62.15 -13.49
C ARG A 8 -15.25 -62.54 -14.29
N SER A 9 -14.17 -62.75 -13.77
CA SER A 9 -13.63 -62.97 -12.43
C SER A 9 -12.15 -63.37 -12.47
N ASN A 10 -11.49 -63.09 -11.44
CA ASN A 10 -10.60 -63.92 -10.63
C ASN A 10 -9.12 -64.21 -11.00
N ARG A 11 -8.32 -63.85 -9.99
CA ARG A 11 -7.29 -64.66 -9.28
C ARG A 11 -6.08 -65.11 -10.10
N GLN A 12 -4.89 -64.94 -9.59
CA GLN A 12 -4.15 -65.54 -8.44
C GLN A 12 -2.75 -64.97 -8.43
N ARG A 13 -2.25 -64.44 -7.36
CA ARG A 13 -1.54 -65.09 -6.19
C ARG A 13 -0.17 -65.63 -6.50
N ARG A 14 0.74 -65.07 -5.65
CA ARG A 14 1.85 -65.72 -4.91
C ARG A 14 3.20 -65.76 -5.63
N LEU A 15 4.37 -65.61 -5.00
CA LEU A 15 4.87 -65.91 -3.63
C LEU A 15 6.31 -65.42 -3.51
N PHE A 16 6.69 -64.91 -2.30
CA PHE A 16 7.88 -65.19 -1.50
C PHE A 16 9.29 -64.97 -2.11
N ARG A 17 10.28 -64.50 -1.42
CA ARG A 17 10.84 -64.67 -0.02
C ARG A 17 11.94 -63.62 0.15
N LYS A 18 12.01 -62.93 1.26
CA LYS A 18 12.84 -63.07 2.48
C LYS A 18 14.33 -63.45 2.24
N LEU A 19 15.18 -62.58 2.82
CA LEU A 19 16.22 -62.99 3.79
C LEU A 19 17.00 -61.78 4.32
N HIS A 20 16.90 -61.55 5.60
CA HIS A 20 17.93 -61.07 6.52
C HIS A 20 18.86 -62.24 6.89
N PRO A 21 20.04 -62.09 7.51
CA PRO A 21 20.33 -61.35 8.74
C PRO A 21 21.77 -60.76 8.83
N GLN A 22 22.00 -59.84 9.78
CA GLN A 22 22.80 -59.92 11.01
C GLN A 22 24.28 -60.38 10.85
N GLU A 23 25.25 -59.77 11.47
CA GLU A 23 25.87 -59.75 12.76
C GLU A 23 27.16 -58.92 12.71
N GLN A 24 27.41 -58.10 13.68
CA GLN A 24 28.24 -58.19 14.87
C GLN A 24 29.75 -57.99 14.57
N LEU A 25 30.61 -57.44 15.38
CA LEU A 25 30.92 -57.35 16.78
C LEU A 25 31.97 -56.27 17.00
N GLN A 26 31.87 -55.47 18.04
CA GLN A 26 32.76 -55.47 19.24
C GLN A 26 34.26 -55.28 18.93
N THR A 27 35.07 -54.64 19.66
CA THR A 27 35.21 -54.17 21.06
C THR A 27 36.56 -53.52 21.20
N LEU A 28 36.76 -52.83 22.25
CA LEU A 28 37.79 -52.70 23.26
C LEU A 28 38.34 -51.31 23.47
N LEU A 29 37.94 -50.75 24.62
CA LEU A 29 38.57 -50.74 25.90
C LEU A 29 39.99 -50.15 25.87
N THR A 30 40.40 -49.20 26.65
CA THR A 30 40.48 -48.96 28.10
C THR A 30 41.21 -47.61 28.22
N GLY A 31 41.23 -46.87 29.22
CA GLY A 31 41.06 -46.99 30.60
C GLY A 31 41.44 -45.67 31.29
N ASN A 32 40.82 -45.53 32.38
CA ASN A 32 41.24 -45.06 33.71
C ASN A 32 42.09 -43.83 33.92
N GLY A 33 41.57 -42.99 34.84
CA GLY A 33 42.41 -42.35 35.84
C GLY A 33 41.76 -41.12 36.46
N SER A 34 40.82 -41.25 37.29
CA SER A 34 40.57 -40.81 38.69
C SER A 34 41.40 -39.65 39.24
N ARG A 35 40.77 -38.70 39.87
CA ARG A 35 40.74 -38.29 41.30
C ARG A 35 40.49 -36.79 41.45
N THR A 36 39.34 -36.47 42.02
CA THR A 36 39.05 -35.92 43.36
C THR A 36 39.64 -34.55 43.71
N GLY A 37 38.75 -33.74 44.24
CA GLY A 37 38.95 -32.53 45.06
C GLY A 37 38.06 -31.39 44.64
N GLY A 38 37.00 -31.13 45.17
CA GLY A 38 36.43 -30.93 46.50
C GLY A 38 36.78 -29.56 47.08
N VAL A 39 35.73 -28.85 47.51
CA VAL A 39 35.73 -27.83 48.57
C VAL A 39 35.71 -26.37 48.15
N GLN A 40 34.59 -25.83 48.36
CA GLN A 40 34.04 -24.80 49.25
C GLN A 40 33.89 -23.34 48.79
N ILE A 41 32.70 -22.94 49.09
CA ILE A 41 32.11 -21.60 49.21
C ILE A 41 32.95 -20.68 50.11
N ARG A 42 33.15 -19.42 49.68
CA ARG A 42 33.22 -18.30 50.65
C ARG A 42 32.57 -17.03 50.09
N LYS A 43 31.53 -16.65 50.78
CA LYS A 43 30.98 -15.28 50.82
C LYS A 43 32.02 -14.35 51.49
N ILE A 44 32.21 -13.15 50.95
CA ILE A 44 32.75 -12.03 51.75
C ILE A 44 31.86 -10.80 51.46
N VAL A 45 31.52 -10.22 52.60
CA VAL A 45 30.65 -9.03 52.78
C VAL A 45 31.53 -7.84 53.07
N VAL A 46 31.15 -6.66 52.54
CA VAL A 46 31.29 -5.31 53.08
C VAL A 46 32.68 -4.69 53.28
N GLY A 47 32.80 -3.46 52.80
CA GLY A 47 33.83 -2.51 53.21
C GLY A 47 33.61 -1.13 52.63
N THR A 48 32.79 -0.32 53.29
CA THR A 48 32.66 1.14 53.11
C THR A 48 33.96 1.84 53.54
N VAL A 49 34.50 2.76 52.73
CA VAL A 49 35.45 3.75 53.21
C VAL A 49 35.03 5.12 52.62
N ILE A 50 34.68 5.99 53.53
CA ILE A 50 34.46 7.43 53.37
C ILE A 50 35.80 8.10 53.34
N GLY A 51 36.05 8.92 52.34
CA GLY A 51 37.20 9.80 52.21
C GLY A 51 36.77 11.18 51.75
N THR A 52 36.59 12.08 52.72
CA THR A 52 36.38 13.54 52.59
C THR A 52 37.60 14.23 52.01
N LEU A 53 37.43 14.97 50.91
CA LEU A 53 38.33 16.06 50.52
C LEU A 53 37.47 17.26 50.12
N ILE A 54 37.45 18.25 51.02
CA ILE A 54 36.94 19.57 50.80
C ILE A 54 37.89 20.32 49.90
N ASN A 55 37.43 20.83 48.78
CA ASN A 55 38.06 21.92 48.07
C ASN A 55 37.02 22.95 47.64
N SER A 56 37.18 24.11 48.15
CA SER A 56 36.38 25.31 48.01
C SER A 56 36.35 25.77 46.57
N LEU A 57 35.14 25.75 45.94
CA LEU A 57 34.87 26.44 44.71
C LEU A 57 33.86 27.56 44.93
N VAL A 58 34.26 28.73 44.60
CA VAL A 58 33.54 29.98 44.65
C VAL A 58 32.22 29.85 43.88
N LEU A 59 31.08 29.99 44.55
CA LEU A 59 29.77 30.12 43.98
C LEU A 59 29.62 31.49 43.31
N LEU A 60 29.70 31.55 41.99
CA LEU A 60 29.03 32.58 41.21
C LEU A 60 27.52 32.20 41.12
N PRO A 61 26.58 33.15 41.29
CA PRO A 61 25.17 32.88 41.17
C PRO A 61 24.86 32.67 39.68
N GLY A 62 24.87 31.44 39.26
CA GLY A 62 24.26 31.04 37.99
C GLY A 62 22.75 31.20 38.12
N THR A 63 22.17 32.16 37.43
CA THR A 63 20.72 32.20 37.17
C THR A 63 20.28 30.86 36.64
N LEU A 64 19.48 30.13 37.39
CA LEU A 64 18.73 28.97 36.89
C LEU A 64 17.85 29.46 35.74
N ALA A 65 18.27 29.21 34.48
CA ALA A 65 17.43 29.45 33.35
C ALA A 65 16.21 28.52 33.51
N GLU A 66 15.06 29.10 33.79
CA GLU A 66 13.77 28.38 33.74
C GLU A 66 13.66 27.66 32.39
N THR A 67 13.59 26.33 32.41
CA THR A 67 13.54 25.53 31.21
C THR A 67 12.14 25.66 30.56
N VAL A 68 12.07 26.38 29.45
CA VAL A 68 10.86 26.54 28.65
C VAL A 68 10.40 25.15 28.19
N LYS A 69 9.11 24.84 28.39
CA LYS A 69 8.57 23.51 28.14
C LYS A 69 8.04 23.31 26.70
N LEU A 70 7.58 24.37 26.03
CA LEU A 70 6.92 24.31 24.72
C LEU A 70 7.48 25.34 23.74
N GLY A 71 7.97 24.87 22.59
CA GLY A 71 8.24 25.76 21.46
C GLY A 71 6.96 25.89 20.59
N VAL A 72 6.60 27.13 20.24
CA VAL A 72 5.41 27.39 19.39
C VAL A 72 5.84 28.03 18.09
N VAL A 73 5.51 27.38 16.97
CA VAL A 73 5.93 27.81 15.65
C VAL A 73 5.06 28.97 15.15
N GLN A 74 5.70 30.09 14.85
CA GLN A 74 5.10 31.25 14.15
C GLN A 74 5.53 31.24 12.70
N SER A 75 4.60 31.48 11.78
CA SER A 75 4.82 31.55 10.34
C SER A 75 3.78 32.49 9.71
N THR A 76 4.00 32.85 8.45
CA THR A 76 3.01 33.59 7.66
C THR A 76 1.66 32.87 7.55
N ASP A 77 1.63 31.54 7.66
CA ASP A 77 0.41 30.72 7.55
C ASP A 77 -0.55 30.92 8.71
N ASN A 78 -0.05 31.14 9.92
CA ASN A 78 -0.85 31.30 11.12
C ASN A 78 -0.89 32.73 11.66
N GLN A 79 -0.37 33.70 10.92
CA GLN A 79 -0.30 35.10 11.32
C GLN A 79 -1.69 35.70 11.61
N ALA A 80 -2.70 35.35 10.80
CA ALA A 80 -4.07 35.86 10.97
C ALA A 80 -4.72 35.36 12.30
N GLN A 81 -4.34 34.18 12.79
CA GLN A 81 -4.86 33.59 14.05
C GLN A 81 -3.92 33.84 15.22
N TRP A 82 -2.77 34.55 15.04
CA TRP A 82 -1.71 34.61 16.04
C TRP A 82 -2.16 35.19 17.39
N SER A 83 -2.95 36.23 17.40
CA SER A 83 -3.51 36.81 18.64
C SER A 83 -4.38 35.81 19.40
N GLY A 84 -5.21 35.06 18.69
CA GLY A 84 -6.03 34.00 19.27
C GLY A 84 -5.21 32.80 19.75
N ILE A 85 -4.13 32.45 19.05
CA ILE A 85 -3.17 31.41 19.47
C ILE A 85 -2.50 31.82 20.77
N VAL A 86 -1.94 33.04 20.86
CA VAL A 86 -1.28 33.56 22.05
C VAL A 86 -2.24 33.59 23.28
N SER A 87 -3.47 34.09 23.10
CA SER A 87 -4.47 34.12 24.17
C SER A 87 -4.76 32.73 24.75
N ARG A 88 -4.86 31.71 23.89
CA ARG A 88 -5.11 30.32 24.31
C ARG A 88 -3.88 29.65 24.94
N LEU A 89 -2.69 29.97 24.48
CA LEU A 89 -1.44 29.52 25.09
C LEU A 89 -1.33 30.06 26.52
N GLN A 90 -1.64 31.32 26.72
CA GLN A 90 -1.70 31.94 28.07
C GLN A 90 -2.74 31.24 28.97
N ALA A 91 -3.88 30.87 28.40
CA ALA A 91 -4.93 30.14 29.14
C ALA A 91 -4.55 28.68 29.47
N THR A 92 -3.59 28.06 28.73
CA THR A 92 -3.08 26.72 29.08
C THR A 92 -2.21 26.69 30.31
N GLY A 93 -1.60 27.83 30.69
CA GLY A 93 -0.67 27.91 31.82
C GLY A 93 0.72 27.27 31.59
N VAL A 94 1.06 26.93 30.32
CA VAL A 94 2.35 26.33 29.97
C VAL A 94 3.38 27.40 29.61
N ASP A 95 4.61 27.24 30.10
CA ASP A 95 5.75 28.11 29.72
C ASP A 95 6.14 27.80 28.28
N TYR A 96 6.09 28.80 27.40
CA TYR A 96 6.39 28.63 25.98
C TYR A 96 7.35 29.73 25.45
N CYS A 97 8.04 29.39 24.36
CA CYS A 97 8.79 30.35 23.56
C CYS A 97 8.34 30.28 22.09
N ILE A 98 8.63 31.33 21.35
CA ILE A 98 8.25 31.44 19.93
C ILE A 98 9.38 30.93 19.05
N VAL A 99 9.09 30.07 18.11
CA VAL A 99 9.99 29.63 17.02
C VAL A 99 9.62 30.39 15.76
N ASP A 100 10.48 31.28 15.28
CA ASP A 100 10.31 31.89 13.95
C ASP A 100 10.60 30.85 12.88
N PHE A 101 9.54 30.38 12.21
CA PHE A 101 9.66 29.28 11.25
C PHE A 101 10.47 29.65 10.01
N ALA A 102 10.54 30.94 9.66
CA ALA A 102 11.31 31.42 8.52
C ALA A 102 12.84 31.26 8.76
N GLN A 103 13.28 31.23 10.01
CA GLN A 103 14.69 31.11 10.40
C GLN A 103 15.11 29.66 10.64
N VAL A 104 14.20 28.69 10.66
CA VAL A 104 14.51 27.28 10.94
C VAL A 104 15.26 26.64 9.78
N GLN A 105 16.50 26.20 10.01
CA GLN A 105 17.36 25.49 9.08
C GLN A 105 17.86 24.14 9.64
N GLN A 106 17.98 23.99 10.96
CA GLN A 106 18.49 22.81 11.66
C GLN A 106 17.73 22.56 12.99
N ALA A 107 17.89 21.36 13.55
CA ALA A 107 17.17 20.94 14.76
C ALA A 107 17.38 21.86 15.97
N SER A 108 18.59 22.44 16.14
CA SER A 108 18.90 23.37 17.24
C SER A 108 18.08 24.66 17.21
N ASP A 109 17.54 25.03 16.04
CA ASP A 109 16.79 26.28 15.90
C ASP A 109 15.38 26.20 16.56
N PHE A 110 14.92 24.98 16.90
CA PHE A 110 13.73 24.78 17.73
C PHE A 110 13.98 25.01 19.22
N GLY A 111 15.23 25.32 19.64
CA GLY A 111 15.63 25.50 21.02
C GLY A 111 15.72 24.18 21.79
N SER A 112 15.92 24.31 23.13
CA SER A 112 16.05 23.16 24.05
C SER A 112 14.70 22.66 24.59
N THR A 113 13.58 22.92 23.88
CA THR A 113 12.24 22.53 24.31
C THR A 113 11.96 21.06 24.03
N PRO A 114 11.33 20.29 24.94
CA PRO A 114 10.96 18.89 24.72
C PRO A 114 9.71 18.73 23.85
N PHE A 115 8.86 19.76 23.76
CA PHE A 115 7.61 19.78 23.03
C PHE A 115 7.59 20.91 22.00
N LEU A 116 7.03 20.64 20.83
CA LEU A 116 6.85 21.62 19.76
C LEU A 116 5.39 21.64 19.32
N PHE A 117 4.81 22.83 19.19
CA PHE A 117 3.46 23.02 18.66
C PHE A 117 3.52 23.75 17.31
N LEU A 118 2.93 23.16 16.29
CA LEU A 118 2.80 23.71 14.94
C LEU A 118 1.33 24.03 14.67
N PRO A 119 0.81 25.17 15.12
CA PRO A 119 -0.57 25.56 14.87
C PRO A 119 -0.74 26.04 13.42
N ASN A 120 -1.59 25.35 12.63
CA ASN A 120 -2.08 25.77 11.31
C ASN A 120 -0.97 26.03 10.25
N ILE A 121 0.14 25.28 10.29
CA ILE A 121 1.26 25.47 9.36
C ILE A 121 1.00 24.69 8.06
N SER A 122 0.56 25.35 7.02
CA SER A 122 0.20 24.74 5.73
C SER A 122 1.40 24.46 4.82
N ILE A 123 2.49 25.20 4.98
CA ILE A 123 3.67 25.12 4.13
C ILE A 123 4.94 24.86 4.96
N LEU A 124 5.67 23.81 4.59
CA LEU A 124 7.04 23.55 5.04
C LEU A 124 7.96 23.42 3.81
N ASN A 125 9.15 23.98 3.91
CA ASN A 125 10.20 23.73 2.92
C ASN A 125 11.02 22.47 3.30
N PRO A 126 11.88 21.95 2.40
CA PRO A 126 12.68 20.75 2.68
C PRO A 126 13.62 20.87 3.88
N MET A 127 14.19 22.06 4.13
CA MET A 127 15.10 22.29 5.27
C MET A 127 14.35 22.30 6.61
N GLN A 128 13.21 22.96 6.68
CA GLN A 128 12.34 22.97 7.85
C GLN A 128 11.84 21.56 8.20
N LEU A 129 11.49 20.76 7.19
CA LEU A 129 11.10 19.38 7.40
C LEU A 129 12.27 18.53 7.91
N ALA A 130 13.48 18.69 7.36
CA ALA A 130 14.67 17.99 7.83
C ALA A 130 15.01 18.37 9.28
N ALA A 131 14.98 19.65 9.61
CA ALA A 131 15.18 20.16 10.97
C ALA A 131 14.15 19.56 11.95
N LEU A 132 12.85 19.53 11.59
CA LEU A 132 11.79 18.93 12.40
C LEU A 132 12.02 17.43 12.59
N GLN A 133 12.40 16.73 11.55
CA GLN A 133 12.68 15.29 11.58
C GLN A 133 13.88 14.98 12.51
N ASP A 134 14.97 15.74 12.40
CA ASP A 134 16.15 15.56 13.23
C ASP A 134 15.84 15.90 14.70
N TRP A 135 15.09 16.96 14.97
CA TRP A 135 14.63 17.31 16.31
C TRP A 135 13.73 16.20 16.92
N MET A 136 12.77 15.66 16.17
CA MET A 136 11.94 14.54 16.62
C MET A 136 12.75 13.25 16.82
N SER A 137 13.82 13.04 16.06
CA SER A 137 14.70 11.88 16.22
C SER A 137 15.47 11.92 17.55
N GLN A 138 15.81 13.12 18.02
CA GLN A 138 16.48 13.37 19.29
C GLN A 138 15.55 13.28 20.51
N GLY A 139 14.30 12.86 20.29
CA GLY A 139 13.34 12.63 21.38
C GLY A 139 12.22 13.65 21.46
N GLY A 140 12.22 14.70 20.65
CA GLY A 140 11.18 15.72 20.59
C GLY A 140 9.79 15.17 20.31
N ARG A 141 8.77 15.79 20.87
CA ARG A 141 7.35 15.44 20.69
C ARG A 141 6.61 16.61 20.04
N VAL A 142 5.88 16.34 18.97
CA VAL A 142 5.20 17.38 18.18
C VAL A 142 3.68 17.32 18.34
N ILE A 143 3.06 18.49 18.50
CA ILE A 143 1.62 18.68 18.41
C ILE A 143 1.37 19.52 17.14
N VAL A 144 0.38 19.14 16.35
CA VAL A 144 0.08 19.79 15.07
C VAL A 144 -1.42 20.06 15.00
N SER A 145 -1.82 21.18 14.41
CA SER A 145 -3.23 21.46 14.15
C SER A 145 -3.47 22.02 12.75
N GLY A 146 -4.71 21.88 12.27
CA GLY A 146 -5.11 22.39 10.96
C GLY A 146 -4.50 21.64 9.78
N PRO A 147 -4.47 22.23 8.57
CA PRO A 147 -4.04 21.57 7.34
C PRO A 147 -2.52 21.51 7.19
N ALA A 148 -1.82 20.94 8.17
CA ALA A 148 -0.36 20.94 8.25
C ALA A 148 0.29 20.34 7.01
N GLY A 149 1.17 21.11 6.38
CA GLY A 149 1.98 20.71 5.24
C GLY A 149 1.20 20.47 3.94
N THR A 150 -0.10 20.79 3.87
CA THR A 150 -0.94 20.46 2.72
C THR A 150 -0.54 21.22 1.44
N LEU A 151 0.04 22.38 1.58
CA LEU A 151 0.51 23.22 0.47
C LEU A 151 2.02 23.10 0.20
N SER A 152 2.73 22.24 0.95
CA SER A 152 4.15 21.95 0.73
C SER A 152 4.37 21.16 -0.56
N GLN A 153 5.63 21.11 -1.04
CA GLN A 153 6.03 20.26 -2.17
C GLN A 153 5.68 18.77 -1.91
N PRO A 154 5.41 17.97 -2.94
CA PRO A 154 4.97 16.58 -2.79
C PRO A 154 5.90 15.72 -1.92
N GLU A 155 7.22 15.85 -2.08
CA GLU A 155 8.23 15.13 -1.30
C GLU A 155 8.17 15.51 0.18
N VAL A 156 8.00 16.81 0.47
CA VAL A 156 7.86 17.34 1.83
C VAL A 156 6.56 16.81 2.47
N ARG A 157 5.44 16.84 1.72
CA ARG A 157 4.16 16.30 2.22
C ARG A 157 4.25 14.83 2.56
N ASN A 158 4.85 14.02 1.68
CA ASN A 158 4.97 12.58 1.88
C ASN A 158 5.85 12.25 3.08
N ARG A 159 6.97 12.95 3.23
CA ARG A 159 7.85 12.78 4.41
C ARG A 159 7.18 13.25 5.69
N LEU A 160 6.48 14.39 5.66
CA LEU A 160 5.75 14.90 6.82
C LEU A 160 4.65 13.94 7.28
N ARG A 161 3.89 13.34 6.35
CA ARG A 161 2.90 12.29 6.64
C ARG A 161 3.52 11.10 7.37
N SER A 162 4.65 10.62 6.88
CA SER A 162 5.39 9.52 7.51
C SER A 162 5.92 9.90 8.88
N LEU A 163 6.40 11.13 9.05
CA LEU A 163 6.96 11.66 10.29
C LEU A 163 5.89 11.82 11.37
N LEU A 164 4.75 12.39 11.01
CA LEU A 164 3.62 12.63 11.92
C LEU A 164 2.73 11.40 12.11
N GLY A 165 2.81 10.41 11.21
CA GLY A 165 1.91 9.26 11.18
C GLY A 165 0.45 9.62 10.84
N ALA A 166 0.19 10.85 10.41
CA ALA A 166 -1.13 11.36 10.07
C ALA A 166 -1.02 12.55 9.12
N TYR A 167 -2.12 12.88 8.46
CA TYR A 167 -2.21 14.07 7.64
C TYR A 167 -3.65 14.59 7.55
N TRP A 168 -3.79 15.88 7.24
CA TRP A 168 -5.08 16.50 6.99
C TRP A 168 -5.66 15.95 5.68
N GLY A 169 -6.84 15.34 5.74
CA GLY A 169 -7.56 14.81 4.58
C GLY A 169 -8.37 15.89 3.87
N PHE A 170 -9.43 16.38 4.52
CA PHE A 170 -10.34 17.38 3.98
C PHE A 170 -11.12 18.08 5.10
N ALA A 171 -11.58 19.31 4.83
CA ALA A 171 -12.43 20.05 5.75
C ALA A 171 -13.87 19.51 5.73
N LEU A 172 -14.53 19.50 6.90
CA LEU A 172 -15.95 19.16 6.99
C LEU A 172 -16.79 20.36 6.55
N PRO A 173 -17.89 20.13 5.81
CA PRO A 173 -18.73 21.20 5.28
C PRO A 173 -19.54 21.95 6.33
N LYS A 174 -19.80 21.29 7.49
CA LYS A 174 -20.59 21.84 8.61
C LYS A 174 -19.89 21.58 9.93
N PRO A 175 -20.17 22.41 10.98
CA PRO A 175 -19.76 22.08 12.33
C PRO A 175 -20.25 20.69 12.73
N SER A 176 -19.41 19.92 13.44
CA SER A 176 -19.67 18.55 13.83
C SER A 176 -19.27 18.34 15.29
N ASN A 177 -19.89 17.38 15.96
CA ASN A 177 -19.53 17.01 17.32
C ASN A 177 -18.19 16.30 17.31
N LEU A 178 -17.25 16.81 18.09
CA LEU A 178 -15.97 16.21 18.39
C LEU A 178 -16.12 15.27 19.58
N GLU A 179 -15.93 13.97 19.37
CA GLU A 179 -16.08 12.94 20.40
C GLU A 179 -14.76 12.25 20.72
N PRO A 180 -14.23 12.42 21.96
CA PRO A 180 -13.06 11.69 22.44
C PRO A 180 -13.34 10.19 22.57
N LEU A 181 -12.45 9.35 22.00
CA LEU A 181 -12.54 7.89 22.12
C LEU A 181 -11.93 7.41 23.44
N ARG A 182 -12.78 7.21 24.45
CA ARG A 182 -12.40 6.80 25.82
C ARG A 182 -12.02 5.33 25.89
N THR A 183 -10.92 4.94 25.25
CA THR A 183 -10.39 3.57 25.32
C THR A 183 -9.45 3.37 26.51
N ASN A 184 -9.20 2.12 26.91
CA ASN A 184 -8.25 1.81 27.98
C ASN A 184 -6.80 2.16 27.61
N LYS A 185 -6.47 2.23 26.32
CA LYS A 185 -5.14 2.59 25.81
C LYS A 185 -4.90 4.12 25.77
N GLN A 186 -5.94 4.94 25.87
CA GLN A 186 -5.86 6.40 25.71
C GLN A 186 -6.53 7.11 26.90
N THR A 187 -5.99 6.90 28.09
CA THR A 187 -6.53 7.47 29.33
C THR A 187 -6.51 9.00 29.35
N TRP A 188 -5.62 9.62 28.60
CA TRP A 188 -5.45 11.08 28.49
C TRP A 188 -6.67 11.81 27.88
N VAL A 189 -7.45 11.14 27.01
CA VAL A 189 -8.71 11.70 26.45
C VAL A 189 -9.92 11.58 27.40
N ARG A 190 -9.73 11.13 28.64
CA ARG A 190 -10.76 11.11 29.66
C ARG A 190 -10.93 12.48 30.38
N ALA A 191 -10.06 13.43 30.07
CA ALA A 191 -10.15 14.78 30.59
C ALA A 191 -11.51 15.44 30.24
N SER A 192 -11.99 16.32 31.11
CA SER A 192 -13.20 17.11 30.88
C SER A 192 -12.97 18.18 29.79
N GLY A 193 -14.03 18.62 29.11
CA GLY A 193 -13.96 19.75 28.18
C GLY A 193 -13.43 19.39 26.78
N LEU A 194 -13.22 18.10 26.47
CA LEU A 194 -12.70 17.68 25.17
C LEU A 194 -13.80 17.48 24.09
N ALA A 195 -15.04 17.24 24.48
CA ALA A 195 -16.18 17.10 23.56
C ALA A 195 -16.82 18.47 23.29
N SER A 196 -17.10 18.78 22.03
CA SER A 196 -17.77 20.03 21.64
C SER A 196 -18.20 19.98 20.17
N THR A 197 -19.15 20.81 19.77
CA THR A 197 -19.50 21.03 18.36
C THR A 197 -18.61 22.15 17.79
N ILE A 198 -17.70 21.79 16.87
CA ILE A 198 -16.72 22.70 16.29
C ILE A 198 -16.61 22.52 14.76
N ARG A 199 -15.98 23.45 14.09
CA ARG A 199 -15.60 23.31 12.67
C ARG A 199 -14.24 22.64 12.56
N GLY A 200 -14.13 21.65 11.69
CA GLY A 200 -12.85 20.96 11.52
C GLY A 200 -12.73 20.22 10.20
N GLY A 201 -11.79 19.30 10.16
CA GLY A 201 -11.55 18.42 9.04
C GLY A 201 -11.08 17.05 9.49
N VAL A 202 -11.10 16.11 8.59
CA VAL A 202 -10.72 14.72 8.85
C VAL A 202 -9.20 14.60 8.83
N VAL A 203 -8.64 14.02 9.91
CA VAL A 203 -7.21 13.66 9.99
C VAL A 203 -7.06 12.18 9.65
N ILE A 204 -6.39 11.88 8.57
CA ILE A 204 -6.22 10.51 8.07
C ILE A 204 -4.98 9.89 8.70
N PRO A 205 -5.11 8.75 9.44
CA PRO A 205 -3.96 7.99 9.93
C PRO A 205 -3.07 7.52 8.77
N ALA A 206 -1.75 7.63 8.92
CA ALA A 206 -0.79 7.34 7.84
C ALA A 206 0.31 6.34 8.24
N GLY A 207 0.17 5.66 9.35
CA GLY A 207 1.15 4.69 9.85
C GLY A 207 0.52 3.62 10.75
N LEU A 208 1.20 2.49 10.87
CA LEU A 208 0.76 1.36 11.72
C LEU A 208 0.66 1.73 13.22
N ASN A 209 1.45 2.72 13.66
CA ASN A 209 1.45 3.21 15.03
C ASN A 209 0.50 4.40 15.25
N SER A 210 -0.35 4.71 14.25
CA SER A 210 -1.30 5.80 14.32
C SER A 210 -2.57 5.33 15.01
N ASN A 211 -2.96 6.04 16.09
CA ASN A 211 -4.15 5.73 16.86
C ASN A 211 -5.13 6.91 16.78
N THR A 212 -6.39 6.63 16.51
CA THR A 212 -7.45 7.64 16.56
C THR A 212 -7.81 7.91 18.03
N ALA A 213 -7.71 9.18 18.45
CA ALA A 213 -8.00 9.62 19.80
C ALA A 213 -9.36 10.32 19.94
N ALA A 214 -9.87 10.90 18.84
CA ALA A 214 -11.21 11.45 18.74
C ALA A 214 -11.75 11.30 17.33
N VAL A 215 -13.06 11.30 17.19
CA VAL A 215 -13.80 11.21 15.93
C VAL A 215 -14.80 12.36 15.80
N TRP A 216 -15.23 12.63 14.58
CA TRP A 216 -16.39 13.45 14.28
C TRP A 216 -17.65 12.58 14.33
N SER A 217 -18.67 12.96 15.11
CA SER A 217 -19.96 12.25 15.17
C SER A 217 -20.72 12.45 13.86
N GLN A 218 -20.43 11.60 12.89
CA GLN A 218 -21.08 11.48 11.60
C GLN A 218 -21.28 9.98 11.31
N SER A 219 -21.99 9.65 10.22
CA SER A 219 -22.31 8.26 9.87
C SER A 219 -21.12 7.29 9.91
N ASP A 220 -19.89 7.78 9.60
CA ASP A 220 -18.69 6.94 9.51
C ASP A 220 -17.65 7.23 10.61
N ASN A 221 -17.97 8.09 11.57
CA ASN A 221 -17.10 8.51 12.67
C ASN A 221 -15.65 8.81 12.21
N PRO A 222 -15.45 9.72 11.23
CA PRO A 222 -14.13 9.96 10.68
C PRO A 222 -13.18 10.55 11.74
N PRO A 223 -11.87 10.23 11.68
CA PRO A 223 -10.92 10.67 12.70
C PRO A 223 -10.79 12.19 12.77
N ALA A 224 -10.89 12.72 13.98
CA ALA A 224 -10.71 14.12 14.33
C ALA A 224 -9.35 14.41 14.97
N VAL A 225 -8.86 13.47 15.79
CA VAL A 225 -7.53 13.54 16.43
C VAL A 225 -6.82 12.22 16.23
N VAL A 226 -5.60 12.28 15.69
CA VAL A 226 -4.75 11.09 15.46
C VAL A 226 -3.42 11.28 16.20
N THR A 227 -2.90 10.21 16.78
CA THR A 227 -1.68 10.21 17.58
C THR A 227 -0.73 9.09 17.18
N THR A 228 0.57 9.35 17.32
CA THR A 228 1.64 8.35 17.36
C THR A 228 2.42 8.51 18.66
N ASP A 229 3.46 7.73 18.89
CA ASP A 229 4.31 7.90 20.08
C ASP A 229 4.98 9.29 20.15
N LYS A 230 5.19 9.92 18.99
CA LYS A 230 5.92 11.19 18.84
C LYS A 230 5.07 12.36 18.37
N SER A 231 3.83 12.13 17.96
CA SER A 231 2.97 13.17 17.40
C SER A 231 1.54 13.14 17.94
N THR A 232 0.89 14.31 17.96
CA THR A 232 -0.56 14.46 18.15
C THR A 232 -1.07 15.45 17.11
N PHE A 233 -2.06 15.04 16.30
CA PHE A 233 -2.59 15.84 15.19
C PHE A 233 -4.05 16.18 15.45
N PHE A 234 -4.38 17.49 15.57
CA PHE A 234 -5.73 18.02 15.71
C PHE A 234 -6.35 18.39 14.38
N GLY A 235 -7.54 17.91 14.11
CA GLY A 235 -8.27 18.12 12.87
C GLY A 235 -9.03 19.43 12.77
N TRP A 236 -8.54 20.54 13.33
CA TRP A 236 -9.15 21.87 13.20
C TRP A 236 -8.12 22.98 13.28
N TYR A 237 -8.50 24.18 12.83
CA TYR A 237 -7.67 25.37 12.97
C TYR A 237 -7.71 25.85 14.42
N TRP A 238 -6.59 25.69 15.12
CA TRP A 238 -6.45 26.07 16.51
C TRP A 238 -6.23 27.59 16.64
N GLY A 239 -6.86 28.22 17.62
CA GLY A 239 -6.71 29.65 17.83
C GLY A 239 -7.75 30.54 17.15
N ALA A 240 -8.74 30.00 16.47
CA ALA A 240 -9.79 30.72 15.75
C ALA A 240 -11.16 30.54 16.43
N ASN A 241 -11.78 31.64 16.89
CA ASN A 241 -13.07 31.61 17.63
C ASN A 241 -14.23 31.10 16.79
N GLU A 242 -14.21 31.37 15.48
CA GLU A 242 -15.18 30.88 14.50
C GLU A 242 -15.08 29.38 14.24
N VAL A 243 -14.01 28.74 14.70
CA VAL A 243 -13.72 27.32 14.53
C VAL A 243 -14.02 26.55 15.80
N ALA A 244 -13.41 26.95 16.90
CA ALA A 244 -13.52 26.28 18.19
C ALA A 244 -13.51 27.27 19.37
N PRO A 245 -14.30 27.03 20.42
CA PRO A 245 -14.22 27.79 21.67
C PRO A 245 -12.82 27.68 22.29
N SER A 246 -12.34 28.77 22.91
CA SER A 246 -11.03 28.81 23.54
C SER A 246 -10.84 27.72 24.59
N ALA A 247 -11.89 27.38 25.33
CA ALA A 247 -11.85 26.30 26.33
C ALA A 247 -11.55 24.92 25.73
N VAL A 248 -12.08 24.62 24.53
CA VAL A 248 -11.85 23.35 23.83
C VAL A 248 -10.41 23.27 23.35
N ASP A 249 -9.92 24.33 22.70
CA ASP A 249 -8.53 24.42 22.24
C ASP A 249 -7.54 24.21 23.39
N THR A 250 -7.76 24.94 24.49
CA THR A 250 -6.95 24.85 25.70
C THR A 250 -6.98 23.45 26.33
N ALA A 251 -8.17 22.84 26.47
CA ALA A 251 -8.31 21.52 27.03
C ALA A 251 -7.58 20.44 26.22
N TRP A 252 -7.67 20.50 24.86
CA TRP A 252 -6.98 19.55 23.99
C TRP A 252 -5.46 19.72 24.03
N LEU A 253 -4.93 20.95 24.06
CA LEU A 253 -3.49 21.17 24.18
C LEU A 253 -2.95 20.67 25.52
N GLN A 254 -3.65 21.00 26.64
CA GLN A 254 -3.30 20.47 27.97
C GLN A 254 -3.34 18.94 28.00
N ALA A 255 -4.36 18.31 27.42
CA ALA A 255 -4.46 16.86 27.35
C ALA A 255 -3.31 16.24 26.57
N ALA A 256 -2.91 16.82 25.43
CA ALA A 256 -1.78 16.37 24.64
C ALA A 256 -0.43 16.51 25.37
N LEU A 257 -0.22 17.61 26.11
CA LEU A 257 0.99 17.82 26.90
C LEU A 257 1.08 16.81 28.05
N ARG A 258 -0.05 16.55 28.75
CA ARG A 258 -0.13 15.50 29.79
C ARG A 258 0.15 14.11 29.25
N ARG A 259 -0.31 13.81 28.04
CA ARG A 259 -0.01 12.56 27.37
C ARG A 259 1.50 12.32 27.23
N TYR A 260 2.28 13.38 27.03
CA TYR A 260 3.73 13.32 26.93
C TYR A 260 4.46 13.47 28.29
N GLY A 261 3.73 13.42 29.40
CA GLY A 261 4.30 13.37 30.74
C GLY A 261 4.48 14.74 31.42
N LEU A 262 3.90 15.84 30.88
CA LEU A 262 3.94 17.13 31.56
C LEU A 262 2.99 17.11 32.74
N PRO A 263 3.47 17.36 34.02
CA PRO A 263 2.63 17.31 35.21
C PRO A 263 1.54 18.37 35.19
N ALA A 264 0.37 18.05 35.76
CA ALA A 264 -0.74 19.02 35.89
C ALA A 264 -0.37 20.28 36.69
N ALA A 265 0.51 20.17 37.67
CA ALA A 265 1.00 21.29 38.49
C ALA A 265 1.78 22.34 37.67
N GLU A 266 2.40 21.93 36.56
CA GLU A 266 3.13 22.83 35.65
C GLU A 266 2.19 23.56 34.66
N LEU A 267 0.96 23.07 34.47
CA LEU A 267 -0.09 23.69 33.65
C LEU A 267 -0.95 24.69 34.43
N SER A 268 -0.75 24.84 35.72
CA SER A 268 -1.52 25.76 36.63
C SER A 268 -0.73 26.99 37.08
N LYS A 269 0.52 27.14 36.69
CA LYS A 269 1.33 28.32 37.00
C LYS A 269 0.87 29.50 36.14
N LYS A 270 0.84 30.72 36.69
CA LYS A 270 0.65 31.91 35.85
C LYS A 270 1.85 32.04 34.91
N PRO A 271 1.65 32.06 33.59
CA PRO A 271 2.76 32.14 32.65
C PRO A 271 3.48 33.46 32.81
N ASN A 272 4.82 33.43 32.76
CA ASN A 272 5.64 34.62 32.78
C ASN A 272 5.42 35.41 31.49
N GLN A 273 4.99 36.64 31.50
CA GLN A 273 4.40 37.41 30.38
C GLN A 273 5.42 37.90 29.32
N SER A 274 6.62 37.34 29.22
CA SER A 274 7.55 37.73 28.15
C SER A 274 7.49 36.77 26.98
N GLN A 275 6.92 37.23 25.85
CA GLN A 275 7.06 36.56 24.53
C GLN A 275 8.54 36.60 24.11
N LYS A 276 9.29 35.58 24.52
CA LYS A 276 10.69 35.41 24.12
C LYS A 276 10.78 34.41 22.97
N TYR A 277 11.62 34.73 21.99
CA TYR A 277 12.01 33.73 20.98
C TYR A 277 12.81 32.59 21.64
N CYS A 278 12.64 31.36 21.11
CA CYS A 278 13.43 30.23 21.59
C CYS A 278 14.91 30.48 21.26
N VAL A 279 15.78 30.24 22.24
CA VAL A 279 17.22 30.38 22.05
C VAL A 279 17.74 29.08 21.42
N PRO A 280 18.49 29.11 20.29
CA PRO A 280 19.09 27.93 19.70
C PRO A 280 19.97 27.19 20.73
N SER A 281 19.86 25.86 20.80
CA SER A 281 20.68 25.07 21.71
C SER A 281 22.15 25.14 21.28
N GLN A 282 23.04 25.68 22.16
CA GLN A 282 24.48 25.68 21.88
C GLN A 282 25.01 24.24 21.97
N VAL A 283 25.23 23.61 20.83
CA VAL A 283 26.06 22.43 20.72
C VAL A 283 27.48 22.93 20.68
N SER A 284 28.32 22.59 21.68
CA SER A 284 29.75 22.91 21.72
C SER A 284 30.45 22.51 20.44
N ARG A 285 30.76 23.46 19.59
CA ARG A 285 31.65 23.29 18.47
C ARG A 285 33.06 23.09 18.98
N ALA A 286 33.58 21.86 18.89
CA ALA A 286 35.02 21.62 18.90
C ALA A 286 35.60 22.23 17.61
N THR A 287 36.35 23.31 17.77
CA THR A 287 37.07 24.00 16.71
C THR A 287 38.17 23.09 16.16
N LEU A 288 38.10 22.72 14.90
CA LEU A 288 39.22 22.25 14.11
C LEU A 288 39.80 23.45 13.33
N PRO A 289 41.12 23.57 13.18
CA PRO A 289 41.74 24.74 12.59
C PRO A 289 41.55 24.80 11.07
N ALA A 290 41.28 25.98 10.59
CA ALA A 290 41.11 26.30 9.16
C ALA A 290 42.44 26.27 8.43
N THR A 291 42.49 25.55 7.31
CA THR A 291 43.52 25.66 6.27
C THR A 291 43.01 26.52 5.12
N PRO A 292 43.77 27.45 4.59
CA PRO A 292 43.28 28.39 3.57
C PRO A 292 43.24 27.77 2.17
N LEU A 293 42.18 28.07 1.43
CA LEU A 293 42.04 27.78 0.00
C LEU A 293 42.70 28.87 -0.84
N PRO A 294 43.36 28.56 -1.96
CA PRO A 294 43.90 29.54 -2.87
C PRO A 294 42.85 30.11 -3.84
N ASN A 295 43.00 31.41 -4.10
CA ASN A 295 42.23 32.20 -5.04
C ASN A 295 42.30 31.67 -6.47
N ALA A 296 41.15 31.61 -7.15
CA ALA A 296 41.11 31.47 -8.59
C ALA A 296 40.47 32.72 -9.24
N SER A 297 41.27 33.29 -10.11
CA SER A 297 41.05 34.52 -10.88
C SER A 297 39.99 34.30 -11.97
N ARG A 298 39.25 35.36 -12.24
CA ARG A 298 38.36 35.50 -13.39
C ARG A 298 39.12 35.48 -14.71
N ALA A 299 38.56 34.80 -15.73
CA ALA A 299 38.77 35.18 -17.13
C ALA A 299 37.47 34.93 -17.93
N ASN A 300 37.05 36.00 -18.57
CA ASN A 300 35.97 36.09 -19.56
C ASN A 300 36.36 35.45 -20.90
N GLY A 301 35.42 34.94 -21.68
CA GLY A 301 35.61 34.66 -23.08
C GLY A 301 34.45 33.85 -23.70
N GLN A 302 33.55 34.53 -24.38
CA GLN A 302 32.62 34.01 -25.38
C GLN A 302 33.13 34.31 -26.77
N PRO A 303 32.45 33.91 -27.87
CA PRO A 303 32.31 32.57 -28.48
C PRO A 303 32.83 32.57 -29.94
N SER A 304 32.94 31.44 -30.61
CA SER A 304 32.80 31.40 -32.08
C SER A 304 32.46 30.01 -32.64
N ILE A 305 31.53 30.02 -33.51
CA ILE A 305 31.01 29.01 -34.45
C ILE A 305 32.04 28.75 -35.54
N VAL A 306 32.33 27.52 -35.92
CA VAL A 306 32.64 27.15 -37.32
C VAL A 306 32.23 25.70 -37.58
N SER A 307 31.47 25.56 -38.65
CA SER A 307 31.04 24.38 -39.37
C SER A 307 32.14 23.83 -40.29
N ARG A 308 32.22 22.50 -40.48
CA ARG A 308 32.36 21.89 -41.82
C ARG A 308 32.74 20.41 -41.78
N ASN A 309 31.86 19.66 -42.35
CA ASN A 309 31.90 18.61 -43.38
C ASN A 309 33.11 17.68 -43.60
N SER A 310 32.72 16.43 -43.83
CA SER A 310 33.08 15.46 -44.87
C SER A 310 34.18 14.42 -44.55
N GLY A 311 33.81 13.18 -44.91
CA GLY A 311 34.75 12.17 -45.39
C GLY A 311 34.49 10.73 -44.96
N GLU A 312 33.94 9.96 -45.86
CA GLU A 312 33.77 8.50 -45.88
C GLU A 312 35.02 7.73 -45.49
N GLN A 313 34.90 6.57 -44.85
CA GLN A 313 35.12 5.26 -45.49
C GLN A 313 35.00 4.08 -44.54
N GLN A 314 34.45 3.02 -45.09
CA GLN A 314 34.16 1.71 -44.50
C GLN A 314 35.39 0.99 -43.94
N ARG A 315 35.21 0.28 -42.83
CA ARG A 315 35.75 -1.08 -42.64
C ARG A 315 34.86 -1.85 -41.65
N ALA A 316 34.39 -2.98 -42.14
CA ALA A 316 33.68 -4.00 -41.35
C ALA A 316 34.63 -4.60 -40.32
N ASP A 317 34.15 -4.76 -39.08
CA ASP A 317 34.63 -5.81 -38.20
C ASP A 317 33.54 -6.28 -37.23
N ASN A 318 33.41 -7.58 -37.14
CA ASN A 318 32.45 -8.34 -36.37
C ASN A 318 32.65 -8.15 -34.86
N ARG A 319 31.73 -7.47 -34.17
CA ARG A 319 31.52 -7.63 -32.72
C ARG A 319 30.04 -7.52 -32.40
N GLN A 320 29.50 -8.57 -31.77
CA GLN A 320 28.13 -8.59 -31.22
C GLN A 320 27.84 -7.34 -30.42
N PRO A 321 26.69 -6.68 -30.60
CA PRO A 321 26.29 -5.58 -29.75
C PRO A 321 25.70 -6.09 -28.46
N THR A 322 26.36 -5.89 -27.33
CA THR A 322 25.76 -5.83 -26.02
C THR A 322 24.85 -4.61 -25.94
N ASN A 323 23.60 -4.79 -26.31
CA ASN A 323 22.57 -3.75 -26.17
C ASN A 323 22.14 -3.60 -24.71
N SER A 324 22.84 -2.80 -23.95
CA SER A 324 22.27 -2.13 -22.77
C SER A 324 21.42 -0.93 -23.26
N ARG A 325 20.27 -1.20 -23.85
CA ARG A 325 19.22 -0.21 -23.98
C ARG A 325 18.65 0.04 -22.58
N VAL A 326 19.00 1.18 -21.97
CA VAL A 326 18.22 1.79 -20.91
C VAL A 326 16.80 1.91 -21.45
N ALA A 327 15.90 1.05 -20.99
CA ALA A 327 14.49 1.10 -21.34
C ALA A 327 13.94 2.43 -20.83
N GLN A 328 13.66 3.38 -21.74
CA GLN A 328 12.93 4.59 -21.39
C GLN A 328 11.59 4.18 -20.80
N THR A 329 11.38 4.47 -19.52
CA THR A 329 10.09 4.28 -18.83
C THR A 329 9.02 5.12 -19.52
N ASP A 330 7.88 4.52 -19.82
CA ASP A 330 6.71 5.24 -20.34
C ASP A 330 6.33 6.31 -19.29
N PRO A 331 6.32 7.60 -19.63
CA PRO A 331 6.04 8.68 -18.66
C PRO A 331 4.61 8.63 -18.08
N ASP A 332 3.71 7.83 -18.64
CA ASP A 332 2.39 7.54 -18.08
C ASP A 332 2.41 6.51 -16.95
N VAL A 333 3.53 5.85 -16.72
CA VAL A 333 3.67 4.82 -15.70
C VAL A 333 4.44 5.40 -14.52
N LEU A 334 3.71 5.76 -13.46
CA LEU A 334 4.33 6.17 -12.19
C LEU A 334 4.93 4.94 -11.51
N VAL A 335 6.26 4.91 -11.40
CA VAL A 335 6.97 3.87 -10.64
C VAL A 335 7.63 4.52 -9.45
N ALA A 336 7.30 4.07 -8.24
CA ALA A 336 7.96 4.54 -7.04
C ALA A 336 9.43 4.08 -7.04
N PRO A 337 10.41 5.00 -6.89
CA PRO A 337 11.82 4.62 -6.79
C PRO A 337 12.07 3.83 -5.50
N PRO A 338 13.17 3.05 -5.44
CA PRO A 338 13.54 2.36 -4.21
C PRO A 338 13.72 3.37 -3.07
N ARG A 339 13.13 3.07 -1.91
CA ARG A 339 13.28 3.92 -0.71
C ARG A 339 14.65 3.81 -0.08
N VAL A 340 15.32 2.71 -0.32
CA VAL A 340 16.65 2.40 0.21
C VAL A 340 17.57 2.08 -0.95
N MET A 341 18.59 2.95 -1.16
CA MET A 341 19.63 2.75 -2.17
C MET A 341 20.82 2.02 -1.54
N PRO A 342 20.94 0.69 -1.67
CA PRO A 342 21.99 -0.07 -1.01
C PRO A 342 23.40 0.25 -1.52
N ASN A 343 23.52 0.90 -2.67
CA ASN A 343 24.81 1.21 -3.32
C ASN A 343 25.31 2.63 -3.09
N GLU A 344 24.61 3.45 -2.30
CA GLU A 344 25.11 4.77 -1.92
C GLU A 344 26.33 4.63 -1.01
N LYS A 345 27.43 5.31 -1.36
CA LYS A 345 28.62 5.41 -0.51
C LYS A 345 28.47 6.64 0.39
N GLY A 346 28.91 6.54 1.63
CA GLY A 346 28.91 7.66 2.55
C GLY A 346 28.09 7.43 3.83
N PRO A 347 27.95 8.44 4.70
CA PRO A 347 27.23 8.34 5.96
C PRO A 347 25.74 8.00 5.76
N LEU A 348 25.22 7.14 6.62
CA LEU A 348 23.77 6.90 6.71
C LEU A 348 23.14 7.93 7.64
N THR A 349 22.12 8.61 7.16
CA THR A 349 21.31 9.46 8.02
C THR A 349 20.45 8.61 8.96
N VAL A 350 20.03 9.16 10.10
CA VAL A 350 19.12 8.49 11.05
C VAL A 350 17.83 8.02 10.35
N THR A 351 17.34 8.81 9.40
CA THR A 351 16.16 8.45 8.59
C THR A 351 16.41 7.21 7.74
N GLN A 352 17.58 7.13 7.09
CA GLN A 352 17.94 5.96 6.30
C GLN A 352 18.12 4.72 7.20
N VAL A 353 18.77 4.84 8.34
CA VAL A 353 18.92 3.75 9.31
C VAL A 353 17.53 3.25 9.78
N ASN A 354 16.61 4.16 10.12
CA ASN A 354 15.26 3.81 10.53
C ASN A 354 14.47 3.13 9.39
N ALA A 355 14.56 3.65 8.17
CA ALA A 355 13.90 3.06 7.00
C ALA A 355 14.45 1.67 6.67
N MET A 356 15.78 1.48 6.71
CA MET A 356 16.44 0.20 6.49
C MET A 356 16.07 -0.81 7.58
N SER A 357 16.08 -0.38 8.85
CA SER A 357 15.67 -1.22 9.99
C SER A 357 14.21 -1.66 9.84
N GLN A 358 13.31 -0.74 9.50
CA GLN A 358 11.90 -1.07 9.35
C GLN A 358 11.64 -1.99 8.16
N GLU A 359 12.33 -1.77 7.03
CA GLU A 359 12.24 -2.65 5.86
C GLU A 359 12.69 -4.08 6.20
N LEU A 360 13.80 -4.22 6.93
CA LEU A 360 14.29 -5.56 7.33
C LEU A 360 13.34 -6.23 8.34
N LYS A 361 12.78 -5.49 9.30
CA LYS A 361 11.74 -6.01 10.21
C LYS A 361 10.50 -6.47 9.44
N ASN A 362 10.04 -5.69 8.47
CA ASN A 362 8.90 -6.05 7.64
C ASN A 362 9.19 -7.29 6.78
N LEU A 363 10.40 -7.40 6.21
CA LEU A 363 10.81 -8.57 5.44
C LEU A 363 10.89 -9.84 6.31
N ILE A 364 11.40 -9.73 7.54
CA ILE A 364 11.37 -10.80 8.52
C ILE A 364 9.92 -11.24 8.78
N GLY A 365 9.02 -10.31 9.04
CA GLY A 365 7.61 -10.61 9.28
C GLY A 365 6.91 -11.26 8.07
N ARG A 366 7.17 -10.78 6.84
CA ARG A 366 6.64 -11.40 5.62
C ARG A 366 7.18 -12.81 5.40
N PHE A 367 8.45 -13.02 5.69
CA PHE A 367 9.07 -14.35 5.62
C PHE A 367 8.43 -15.31 6.63
N GLU A 368 8.23 -14.88 7.88
CA GLU A 368 7.56 -15.66 8.93
C GLU A 368 6.11 -15.98 8.55
N SER A 369 5.36 -15.01 8.02
CA SER A 369 3.99 -15.19 7.53
C SER A 369 3.93 -16.21 6.38
N ALA A 370 4.84 -16.11 5.40
CA ALA A 370 4.93 -17.05 4.28
C ALA A 370 5.28 -18.47 4.78
N LEU A 371 6.22 -18.58 5.71
CA LEU A 371 6.65 -19.86 6.26
C LEU A 371 5.53 -20.54 7.07
N LEU A 372 4.79 -19.75 7.87
CA LEU A 372 3.63 -20.25 8.62
C LEU A 372 2.53 -20.76 7.68
N ALA A 373 2.16 -19.97 6.67
CA ALA A 373 1.15 -20.34 5.68
C ALA A 373 1.55 -21.63 4.92
N ALA A 374 2.82 -21.73 4.49
CA ALA A 374 3.36 -22.89 3.80
C ALA A 374 3.30 -24.15 4.68
N ASN A 375 3.73 -24.06 5.93
CA ASN A 375 3.76 -25.19 6.85
C ASN A 375 2.35 -25.61 7.27
N ALA A 376 1.46 -24.68 7.60
CA ALA A 376 0.08 -24.97 7.96
C ALA A 376 -0.70 -25.63 6.82
N THR A 377 -0.49 -25.18 5.56
CA THR A 377 -1.14 -25.76 4.38
C THR A 377 -0.72 -27.19 4.11
N ASN A 378 0.53 -27.55 4.44
CA ASN A 378 1.10 -28.87 4.19
C ASN A 378 1.12 -29.77 5.46
N SER A 379 0.43 -29.35 6.54
CA SER A 379 0.32 -30.12 7.79
C SER A 379 -1.03 -30.87 7.86
N ASN A 380 -1.08 -31.93 8.66
CA ASN A 380 -2.27 -32.72 8.95
C ASN A 380 -3.03 -32.18 10.19
N VAL A 381 -2.98 -30.88 10.47
CA VAL A 381 -3.64 -30.31 11.65
C VAL A 381 -5.16 -30.25 11.48
N ALA A 382 -5.88 -30.34 12.60
CA ALA A 382 -7.33 -30.22 12.62
C ALA A 382 -7.79 -28.86 12.08
N LEU A 383 -8.91 -28.86 11.31
CA LEU A 383 -9.51 -27.63 10.80
C LEU A 383 -10.35 -26.88 11.84
N SER A 384 -10.65 -27.52 12.99
CA SER A 384 -11.37 -26.89 14.10
C SER A 384 -10.37 -26.33 15.11
N THR A 385 -10.50 -25.04 15.42
CA THR A 385 -9.66 -24.38 16.43
C THR A 385 -9.94 -24.94 17.83
N GLY A 386 -11.22 -25.21 18.16
CA GLY A 386 -11.62 -25.86 19.41
C GLY A 386 -11.04 -27.24 19.58
N ALA A 387 -11.12 -28.10 18.55
CA ALA A 387 -10.53 -29.44 18.59
C ALA A 387 -8.99 -29.39 18.71
N ALA A 388 -8.32 -28.42 18.09
CA ALA A 388 -6.88 -28.23 18.24
C ALA A 388 -6.50 -27.80 19.67
N ILE A 389 -7.32 -26.99 20.32
CA ILE A 389 -7.19 -26.60 21.73
C ILE A 389 -7.34 -27.83 22.63
N GLU A 390 -8.40 -28.63 22.47
CA GLU A 390 -8.63 -29.86 23.23
C GLU A 390 -7.45 -30.83 23.08
N GLN A 391 -6.95 -31.05 21.87
CA GLN A 391 -5.78 -31.88 21.61
C GLN A 391 -4.54 -31.36 22.32
N SER A 392 -4.34 -30.03 22.40
CA SER A 392 -3.19 -29.45 23.10
C SER A 392 -3.26 -29.68 24.62
N PHE A 393 -4.48 -29.61 25.20
CA PHE A 393 -4.70 -29.96 26.63
C PHE A 393 -4.48 -31.44 26.93
N VAL A 394 -5.02 -32.35 26.10
CA VAL A 394 -4.82 -33.80 26.26
C VAL A 394 -3.35 -34.19 26.17
N ALA A 395 -2.60 -33.58 25.24
CA ALA A 395 -1.14 -33.80 25.14
C ALA A 395 -0.38 -33.29 26.38
N SER A 396 -0.85 -32.18 26.99
CA SER A 396 -0.28 -31.64 28.23
C SER A 396 -0.59 -32.55 29.44
N ALA A 397 -1.83 -33.07 29.54
CA ALA A 397 -2.26 -33.94 30.64
C ALA A 397 -1.59 -35.34 30.64
N LYS A 398 -1.18 -35.86 29.48
CA LYS A 398 -0.49 -37.14 29.33
C LYS A 398 0.99 -37.11 29.68
N GLY A 399 1.51 -36.04 30.26
CA GLY A 399 2.85 -35.97 30.80
C GLY A 399 3.96 -36.31 29.78
N ALA A 400 3.82 -35.87 28.53
CA ALA A 400 4.92 -35.93 27.57
C ALA A 400 6.06 -35.03 28.07
N SER A 401 6.83 -35.58 29.02
CA SER A 401 8.05 -34.98 29.52
C SER A 401 9.02 -34.77 28.36
N GLY A 402 9.33 -33.52 28.06
CA GLY A 402 10.63 -33.18 27.55
C GLY A 402 11.00 -33.62 26.13
N VAL A 403 10.15 -33.37 25.14
CA VAL A 403 10.67 -32.97 23.83
C VAL A 403 10.56 -31.48 23.78
N ASP A 404 11.70 -30.79 23.78
CA ASP A 404 11.82 -29.35 23.63
C ASP A 404 10.95 -28.94 22.44
N GLY A 405 9.90 -28.15 22.69
CA GLY A 405 8.93 -27.73 21.65
C GLY A 405 9.61 -27.07 20.46
N SER A 406 10.84 -26.55 20.65
CA SER A 406 11.71 -26.04 19.60
C SER A 406 12.25 -27.13 18.68
N GLN A 407 12.47 -28.35 19.18
CA GLN A 407 12.96 -29.48 18.38
C GLN A 407 11.83 -30.12 17.55
N ALA A 408 10.64 -30.27 18.13
CA ALA A 408 9.47 -30.78 17.38
C ALA A 408 9.05 -29.82 16.28
N LEU A 409 9.16 -28.54 16.51
CA LEU A 409 8.94 -27.49 15.51
C LEU A 409 9.98 -27.53 14.39
N ALA A 410 11.26 -27.74 14.75
CA ALA A 410 12.37 -27.88 13.81
C ALA A 410 12.24 -29.11 12.90
N GLN A 411 11.59 -30.16 13.36
CA GLN A 411 11.35 -31.38 12.57
C GLN A 411 10.15 -31.28 11.64
N ASN A 412 9.13 -30.49 11.99
CA ASN A 412 7.93 -30.29 11.18
C ASN A 412 7.95 -28.99 10.32
N MET A 413 8.85 -28.05 10.60
CA MET A 413 9.03 -26.84 9.77
C MET A 413 9.95 -27.11 8.59
N ALA A 414 9.59 -26.54 7.46
CA ALA A 414 10.41 -26.58 6.25
C ALA A 414 11.88 -26.37 6.55
N THR A 415 12.67 -27.29 6.09
CA THR A 415 14.14 -27.34 6.08
C THR A 415 14.86 -26.42 7.09
N GLY A 416 15.74 -26.95 7.87
CA GLY A 416 16.57 -26.18 8.82
C GLY A 416 17.30 -24.97 8.21
N SER A 417 17.27 -24.80 6.87
CA SER A 417 17.76 -23.63 6.15
C SER A 417 16.89 -22.38 6.35
N ALA A 418 15.55 -22.48 6.30
CA ALA A 418 14.66 -21.34 6.50
C ALA A 418 14.75 -20.78 7.93
N LEU A 419 14.82 -21.67 8.94
CA LEU A 419 14.99 -21.26 10.34
C LEU A 419 16.37 -20.64 10.59
N ARG A 420 17.44 -21.19 9.98
CA ARG A 420 18.78 -20.58 10.04
C ARG A 420 18.81 -19.22 9.39
N ALA A 421 18.17 -19.06 8.23
CA ALA A 421 18.06 -17.78 7.53
C ALA A 421 17.31 -16.74 8.38
N LEU A 422 16.24 -17.13 9.06
CA LEU A 422 15.48 -16.27 9.97
C LEU A 422 16.34 -15.83 11.17
N ALA A 423 17.04 -16.77 11.81
CA ALA A 423 17.97 -16.46 12.91
C ALA A 423 19.10 -15.52 12.44
N GLN A 424 19.70 -15.80 11.28
CA GLN A 424 20.72 -14.96 10.66
C GLN A 424 20.21 -13.56 10.35
N ALA A 425 18.98 -13.43 9.84
CA ALA A 425 18.38 -12.13 9.54
C ALA A 425 18.10 -11.31 10.81
N ARG A 426 17.65 -11.96 11.90
CA ARG A 426 17.44 -11.29 13.20
C ARG A 426 18.76 -10.82 13.80
N THR A 427 19.81 -11.65 13.78
CA THR A 427 21.16 -11.26 14.19
C THR A 427 21.71 -10.15 13.30
N GLY A 428 21.52 -10.26 11.96
CA GLY A 428 21.92 -9.24 11.00
C GLY A 428 21.24 -7.88 11.23
N LEU A 429 19.99 -7.87 11.68
CA LEU A 429 19.28 -6.64 12.08
C LEU A 429 19.93 -5.98 13.30
N GLN A 430 20.32 -6.77 14.32
CA GLN A 430 21.00 -6.24 15.50
C GLN A 430 22.40 -5.71 15.13
N ASN A 431 23.17 -6.48 14.36
CA ASN A 431 24.49 -6.06 13.88
C ASN A 431 24.41 -4.78 13.03
N PHE A 432 23.40 -4.66 12.16
CA PHE A 432 23.13 -3.46 11.38
C PHE A 432 22.93 -2.23 12.28
N LEU A 433 22.08 -2.35 13.32
CA LEU A 433 21.81 -1.26 14.25
C LEU A 433 23.05 -0.88 15.06
N THR A 434 23.84 -1.88 15.52
CA THR A 434 25.10 -1.67 16.25
C THR A 434 26.15 -0.97 15.39
N ALA A 435 26.38 -1.45 14.15
CA ALA A 435 27.33 -0.84 13.21
C ALA A 435 26.92 0.61 12.85
N ALA A 436 25.62 0.85 12.64
CA ALA A 436 25.10 2.18 12.36
C ALA A 436 25.31 3.15 13.54
N ALA A 437 25.11 2.69 14.78
CA ALA A 437 25.36 3.46 16.00
C ALA A 437 26.85 3.78 16.18
N GLN A 438 27.73 2.88 15.80
CA GLN A 438 29.19 3.03 15.80
C GLN A 438 29.71 3.85 14.60
N LYS A 439 28.82 4.32 13.71
CA LYS A 439 29.15 5.05 12.48
C LYS A 439 29.94 4.21 11.45
N ASP A 440 29.97 2.90 11.61
CA ASP A 440 30.44 1.97 10.57
C ASP A 440 29.32 1.75 9.54
N TYR A 441 29.16 2.72 8.66
CA TYR A 441 28.08 2.70 7.67
C TYR A 441 28.29 1.65 6.57
N ASN A 442 29.53 1.26 6.29
CA ASN A 442 29.82 0.20 5.33
C ASN A 442 29.48 -1.18 5.92
N GLY A 443 29.90 -1.45 7.14
CA GLY A 443 29.51 -2.65 7.87
C GLY A 443 27.99 -2.75 8.06
N ALA A 444 27.34 -1.65 8.43
CA ALA A 444 25.89 -1.59 8.52
C ALA A 444 25.21 -2.00 7.22
N ARG A 445 25.61 -1.44 6.07
CA ARG A 445 25.04 -1.82 4.76
C ARG A 445 25.29 -3.29 4.41
N GLN A 446 26.47 -3.80 4.71
CA GLN A 446 26.78 -5.22 4.48
C GLN A 446 25.90 -6.14 5.30
N GLN A 447 25.71 -5.87 6.60
CA GLN A 447 24.84 -6.66 7.49
C GLN A 447 23.39 -6.64 6.97
N TRP A 448 22.88 -5.47 6.57
CA TRP A 448 21.55 -5.33 6.03
C TRP A 448 21.36 -6.11 4.72
N LEU A 449 22.30 -6.03 3.78
CA LEU A 449 22.26 -6.77 2.52
C LEU A 449 22.35 -8.28 2.74
N GLN A 450 23.22 -8.74 3.65
CA GLN A 450 23.37 -10.16 3.98
C GLN A 450 22.11 -10.72 4.61
N ALA A 451 21.49 -9.99 5.54
CA ALA A 451 20.24 -10.40 6.18
C ALA A 451 19.09 -10.54 5.15
N ARG A 452 18.96 -9.59 4.24
CA ARG A 452 17.97 -9.66 3.15
C ARG A 452 18.20 -10.82 2.21
N ARG A 453 19.45 -11.06 1.78
CA ARG A 453 19.82 -12.19 0.93
C ARG A 453 19.50 -13.52 1.62
N ALA A 454 19.87 -13.67 2.90
CA ALA A 454 19.58 -14.89 3.65
C ALA A 454 18.09 -15.23 3.63
N LEU A 455 17.20 -14.24 3.78
CA LEU A 455 15.75 -14.46 3.70
C LEU A 455 15.30 -14.77 2.28
N TRP A 456 15.71 -13.99 1.27
CA TRP A 456 15.28 -14.20 -0.10
C TRP A 456 15.75 -15.52 -0.70
N ASP A 457 16.98 -15.93 -0.42
CA ASP A 457 17.56 -17.19 -0.91
C ASP A 457 16.89 -18.42 -0.27
N ASN A 458 16.27 -18.26 0.89
CA ASN A 458 15.56 -19.31 1.63
C ASN A 458 14.04 -19.10 1.73
N TYR A 459 13.47 -18.25 0.85
CA TYR A 459 12.04 -18.03 0.83
C TYR A 459 11.29 -19.34 0.50
N PRO A 460 10.15 -19.67 1.14
CA PRO A 460 9.46 -20.94 0.96
C PRO A 460 8.77 -21.07 -0.40
N THR A 461 9.56 -21.02 -1.49
CA THR A 461 9.08 -21.10 -2.88
C THR A 461 9.04 -22.53 -3.42
N ASP A 462 9.32 -23.51 -2.59
CA ASP A 462 9.30 -24.95 -2.90
C ASP A 462 7.90 -25.56 -2.78
N ARG A 463 6.94 -24.87 -2.20
CA ARG A 463 5.59 -25.34 -1.90
C ARG A 463 4.52 -24.26 -2.06
N ARG A 464 3.23 -24.70 -1.98
CA ARG A 464 2.09 -23.81 -2.17
C ARG A 464 2.00 -22.74 -1.07
N LEU A 465 1.88 -21.47 -1.50
CA LEU A 465 1.66 -20.29 -0.68
C LEU A 465 0.29 -19.62 -0.98
N ALA A 466 -0.26 -19.88 -2.16
CA ALA A 466 -1.48 -19.23 -2.61
C ALA A 466 -2.70 -19.65 -1.78
N GLN A 467 -3.53 -18.68 -1.48
CA GLN A 467 -4.88 -18.82 -0.97
C GLN A 467 -5.88 -18.64 -2.11
N PRO A 468 -7.19 -18.91 -1.92
CA PRO A 468 -8.21 -18.50 -2.89
C PRO A 468 -8.16 -16.98 -3.10
N GLU A 469 -7.55 -16.55 -4.21
CA GLU A 469 -7.25 -15.17 -4.53
C GLU A 469 -7.32 -14.92 -6.04
N ILE A 470 -7.50 -13.67 -6.45
CA ILE A 470 -7.39 -13.28 -7.85
C ILE A 470 -5.91 -13.17 -8.19
N ARG A 471 -5.45 -13.97 -9.15
CA ARG A 471 -4.09 -13.95 -9.68
C ARG A 471 -4.17 -13.51 -11.15
N ALA A 472 -4.19 -12.19 -11.32
CA ALA A 472 -4.35 -11.59 -12.63
C ALA A 472 -3.01 -11.25 -13.28
N ILE A 473 -2.99 -11.23 -14.63
CA ILE A 473 -1.84 -10.77 -15.40
C ILE A 473 -2.31 -10.03 -16.67
N TRP A 474 -1.62 -8.95 -17.02
CA TRP A 474 -1.81 -8.26 -18.29
C TRP A 474 -1.04 -8.96 -19.41
N LEU A 475 -1.77 -9.38 -20.44
CA LEU A 475 -1.20 -9.88 -21.70
C LEU A 475 -1.21 -8.74 -22.71
N ASP A 476 -0.05 -8.14 -22.87
CA ASP A 476 0.17 -6.94 -23.64
C ASP A 476 0.18 -7.18 -25.16
N ARG A 477 -0.15 -6.14 -25.92
CA ARG A 477 -0.17 -6.17 -27.37
C ARG A 477 1.17 -6.61 -27.96
N GLY A 478 2.30 -6.16 -27.39
CA GLY A 478 3.63 -6.52 -27.88
C GLY A 478 3.87 -8.02 -27.86
N THR A 479 3.33 -8.71 -26.88
CA THR A 479 3.34 -10.17 -26.77
C THR A 479 2.32 -10.81 -27.74
N ILE A 480 1.09 -10.28 -27.81
CA ILE A 480 0.03 -10.81 -28.67
C ILE A 480 0.43 -10.79 -30.14
N VAL A 481 0.99 -9.69 -30.65
CA VAL A 481 1.32 -9.55 -32.07
C VAL A 481 2.51 -10.42 -32.53
N ARG A 482 3.26 -10.99 -31.59
CA ARG A 482 4.31 -11.97 -31.85
C ARG A 482 3.75 -13.37 -32.15
N ALA A 483 2.61 -13.71 -31.56
CA ALA A 483 1.87 -14.92 -31.91
C ALA A 483 1.26 -14.76 -33.31
N LYS A 484 1.62 -15.67 -34.20
CA LYS A 484 1.14 -15.65 -35.59
C LYS A 484 0.01 -16.63 -35.86
N SER A 485 -0.34 -17.42 -34.85
CA SER A 485 -1.38 -18.45 -34.88
C SER A 485 -1.98 -18.70 -33.53
N GLU A 486 -3.13 -19.39 -33.49
CA GLU A 486 -3.74 -19.88 -32.25
C GLU A 486 -2.77 -20.79 -31.49
N GLN A 487 -1.97 -21.62 -32.19
CA GLN A 487 -0.98 -22.50 -31.55
C GLN A 487 0.13 -21.74 -30.84
N ASP A 488 0.60 -20.61 -31.40
CA ASP A 488 1.59 -19.77 -30.71
C ASP A 488 1.00 -19.09 -29.50
N LEU A 489 -0.24 -18.65 -29.60
CA LEU A 489 -0.97 -18.06 -28.49
C LEU A 489 -1.26 -19.11 -27.39
N ALA A 490 -1.60 -20.37 -27.77
CA ALA A 490 -1.81 -21.48 -26.86
C ALA A 490 -0.59 -21.73 -25.95
N LYS A 491 0.64 -21.68 -26.48
CA LYS A 491 1.88 -21.81 -25.70
C LYS A 491 1.97 -20.77 -24.58
N ILE A 492 1.50 -19.54 -24.84
CA ILE A 492 1.48 -18.48 -23.83
C ILE A 492 0.45 -18.81 -22.74
N PHE A 493 -0.77 -19.22 -23.14
CA PHE A 493 -1.82 -19.60 -22.19
C PHE A 493 -1.45 -20.83 -21.36
N ASP A 494 -0.75 -21.83 -21.94
CA ASP A 494 -0.20 -22.99 -21.21
C ASP A 494 0.76 -22.55 -20.10
N GLN A 495 1.67 -21.62 -20.41
CA GLN A 495 2.62 -21.09 -19.44
C GLN A 495 1.92 -20.29 -18.33
N LEU A 496 0.87 -19.53 -18.65
CA LEU A 496 0.09 -18.77 -17.66
C LEU A 496 -0.70 -19.72 -16.73
N ALA A 497 -1.35 -20.75 -17.30
CA ALA A 497 -2.07 -21.75 -16.51
C ALA A 497 -1.12 -22.54 -15.61
N ALA A 498 0.03 -23.00 -16.13
CA ALA A 498 1.06 -23.69 -15.35
C ALA A 498 1.63 -22.80 -14.23
N SER A 499 1.69 -21.48 -14.42
CA SER A 499 2.08 -20.51 -13.42
C SER A 499 0.95 -20.15 -12.43
N GLY A 500 -0.23 -20.78 -12.53
CA GLY A 500 -1.35 -20.62 -11.59
C GLY A 500 -2.12 -19.30 -11.73
N PHE A 501 -2.01 -18.58 -12.83
CA PHE A 501 -2.89 -17.44 -13.11
C PHE A 501 -4.32 -17.93 -13.36
N ASN A 502 -5.31 -17.15 -12.92
CA ASN A 502 -6.72 -17.47 -13.08
C ASN A 502 -7.51 -16.36 -13.79
N THR A 503 -6.89 -15.21 -14.07
CA THR A 503 -7.51 -14.07 -14.74
C THR A 503 -6.50 -13.43 -15.68
N VAL A 504 -6.86 -13.22 -16.95
CA VAL A 504 -6.02 -12.58 -17.97
C VAL A 504 -6.66 -11.28 -18.45
N PHE A 505 -5.98 -10.15 -18.29
CA PHE A 505 -6.34 -8.90 -18.93
C PHE A 505 -5.70 -8.85 -20.31
N PHE A 506 -6.46 -9.19 -21.34
CA PHE A 506 -6.01 -9.31 -22.72
C PHE A 506 -6.15 -7.99 -23.47
N GLU A 507 -5.04 -7.40 -23.96
CA GLU A 507 -5.06 -6.09 -24.62
C GLU A 507 -5.81 -6.11 -25.95
N THR A 508 -7.09 -5.84 -25.89
CA THR A 508 -8.06 -5.96 -26.97
C THR A 508 -8.14 -4.70 -27.85
N LEU A 509 -7.97 -3.51 -27.26
CA LEU A 509 -7.91 -2.23 -27.96
C LEU A 509 -6.74 -1.40 -27.44
N ASN A 510 -5.84 -0.96 -28.35
CA ASN A 510 -4.72 -0.09 -28.02
C ASN A 510 -4.57 1.02 -29.06
N ALA A 511 -4.54 2.28 -28.64
CA ALA A 511 -4.37 3.44 -29.52
C ALA A 511 -5.32 3.43 -30.73
N SER A 512 -6.59 3.13 -30.48
CA SER A 512 -7.68 3.00 -31.47
C SER A 512 -7.57 1.83 -32.44
N TYR A 513 -6.63 0.92 -32.26
CA TYR A 513 -6.52 -0.30 -33.07
C TYR A 513 -7.01 -1.52 -32.28
N PRO A 514 -8.17 -2.12 -32.61
CA PRO A 514 -8.59 -3.40 -32.05
C PRO A 514 -7.66 -4.54 -32.54
N ILE A 515 -7.45 -5.53 -31.69
CA ILE A 515 -6.68 -6.72 -32.03
C ILE A 515 -7.51 -7.74 -32.82
N TYR A 516 -8.82 -7.55 -32.88
CA TYR A 516 -9.80 -8.41 -33.54
C TYR A 516 -10.41 -7.70 -34.77
N PRO A 517 -11.03 -8.43 -35.72
CA PRO A 517 -11.75 -7.83 -36.84
C PRO A 517 -13.01 -7.10 -36.38
N SER A 518 -12.93 -5.79 -36.18
CA SER A 518 -14.04 -4.94 -35.72
C SER A 518 -14.91 -4.49 -36.88
N ARG A 519 -16.21 -4.31 -36.60
CA ARG A 519 -17.17 -3.67 -37.49
C ARG A 519 -17.42 -2.20 -37.11
N VAL A 520 -16.91 -1.78 -35.98
CA VAL A 520 -17.09 -0.43 -35.38
C VAL A 520 -15.82 0.42 -35.55
N ALA A 521 -14.66 -0.15 -35.26
CA ALA A 521 -13.39 0.55 -35.40
C ALA A 521 -12.99 0.67 -36.88
N PRO A 522 -12.36 1.80 -37.29
CA PRO A 522 -11.98 2.02 -38.71
C PRO A 522 -10.97 1.00 -39.22
N GLU A 523 -10.08 0.46 -38.37
CA GLU A 523 -9.00 -0.43 -38.81
C GLU A 523 -8.58 -1.39 -37.70
N GLN A 524 -8.42 -2.69 -38.03
CA GLN A 524 -7.79 -3.69 -37.21
C GLN A 524 -6.28 -3.42 -37.10
N ASN A 525 -5.64 -3.78 -35.99
CA ASN A 525 -4.20 -3.64 -35.84
C ASN A 525 -3.45 -4.33 -36.99
N PRO A 526 -2.65 -3.60 -37.77
CA PRO A 526 -2.00 -4.14 -39.00
C PRO A 526 -1.10 -5.35 -38.73
N LEU A 527 -0.57 -5.51 -37.51
CA LEU A 527 0.35 -6.60 -37.14
C LEU A 527 -0.35 -7.96 -36.97
N VAL A 528 -1.68 -7.96 -36.87
CA VAL A 528 -2.51 -9.17 -36.72
C VAL A 528 -3.62 -9.26 -37.78
N ARG A 529 -3.48 -8.49 -38.86
CA ARG A 529 -4.45 -8.52 -39.98
C ARG A 529 -4.57 -9.93 -40.52
N GLY A 530 -5.79 -10.39 -40.73
CA GLY A 530 -6.08 -11.71 -41.35
C GLY A 530 -6.44 -12.79 -40.33
N TRP A 531 -6.41 -12.56 -39.04
CA TRP A 531 -6.91 -13.48 -38.04
C TRP A 531 -7.51 -12.76 -36.81
N ASP A 532 -8.13 -13.53 -35.89
CA ASP A 532 -8.84 -13.02 -34.74
C ASP A 532 -8.18 -13.52 -33.43
N PRO A 533 -7.15 -12.79 -32.89
CA PRO A 533 -6.52 -13.17 -31.65
C PRO A 533 -7.46 -13.17 -30.44
N LEU A 534 -8.53 -12.34 -30.43
CA LEU A 534 -9.45 -12.29 -29.30
C LEU A 534 -10.31 -13.56 -29.21
N ALA A 535 -10.85 -14.03 -30.35
CA ALA A 535 -11.60 -15.28 -30.41
C ALA A 535 -10.75 -16.48 -29.95
N ALA A 536 -9.51 -16.56 -30.42
CA ALA A 536 -8.56 -17.59 -30.01
C ALA A 536 -8.24 -17.48 -28.50
N ALA A 537 -7.99 -16.27 -27.99
CA ALA A 537 -7.64 -16.07 -26.59
C ALA A 537 -8.76 -16.46 -25.62
N VAL A 538 -10.04 -16.12 -25.93
CA VAL A 538 -11.20 -16.52 -25.11
C VAL A 538 -11.30 -18.05 -25.02
N LYS A 539 -11.25 -18.74 -26.15
CA LYS A 539 -11.23 -20.21 -26.22
C LYS A 539 -10.10 -20.81 -25.37
N LEU A 540 -8.86 -20.34 -25.60
CA LEU A 540 -7.66 -20.86 -24.93
C LEU A 540 -7.66 -20.61 -23.42
N ALA A 541 -8.20 -19.49 -22.97
CA ALA A 541 -8.37 -19.18 -21.54
C ALA A 541 -9.35 -20.14 -20.89
N HIS A 542 -10.55 -20.31 -21.48
CA HIS A 542 -11.62 -21.16 -20.94
C HIS A 542 -11.22 -22.64 -20.90
N GLU A 543 -10.56 -23.15 -21.95
CA GLU A 543 -10.01 -24.52 -21.98
C GLU A 543 -9.05 -24.79 -20.81
N ARG A 544 -8.42 -23.75 -20.28
CA ARG A 544 -7.45 -23.83 -19.17
C ARG A 544 -8.05 -23.38 -17.83
N GLY A 545 -9.37 -23.12 -17.80
CA GLY A 545 -10.10 -22.66 -16.59
C GLY A 545 -9.59 -21.31 -16.08
N MET A 546 -9.20 -20.42 -16.97
CA MET A 546 -8.89 -19.01 -16.70
C MET A 546 -10.00 -18.13 -17.26
N GLU A 547 -10.27 -17.00 -16.59
CA GLU A 547 -11.16 -15.96 -17.14
C GLU A 547 -10.37 -14.95 -17.98
N LEU A 548 -10.99 -14.48 -19.05
CA LEU A 548 -10.42 -13.47 -19.94
C LEU A 548 -11.23 -12.19 -19.90
N HIS A 549 -10.59 -11.10 -19.46
CA HIS A 549 -11.17 -9.76 -19.51
C HIS A 549 -10.54 -8.99 -20.68
N ALA A 550 -11.37 -8.42 -21.54
CA ALA A 550 -10.90 -7.56 -22.62
C ALA A 550 -10.37 -6.24 -22.04
N TRP A 551 -9.07 -6.02 -22.16
CA TRP A 551 -8.41 -4.78 -21.73
C TRP A 551 -8.49 -3.75 -22.85
N VAL A 552 -9.14 -2.62 -22.58
CA VAL A 552 -9.53 -1.62 -23.56
C VAL A 552 -8.99 -0.24 -23.14
N TRP A 553 -8.19 0.39 -24.02
CA TRP A 553 -7.84 1.80 -23.88
C TRP A 553 -9.01 2.67 -24.30
N MET A 554 -9.60 3.40 -23.32
CA MET A 554 -10.84 4.14 -23.58
C MET A 554 -10.56 5.46 -24.33
N PHE A 555 -9.95 6.44 -23.69
CA PHE A 555 -9.77 7.76 -24.27
C PHE A 555 -8.42 7.99 -24.96
N ALA A 556 -7.42 7.15 -24.77
CA ALA A 556 -6.13 7.28 -25.45
C ALA A 556 -6.22 6.71 -26.89
N ALA A 557 -6.22 7.59 -27.89
CA ALA A 557 -6.52 7.27 -29.28
C ALA A 557 -5.29 7.09 -30.18
N ALA A 558 -4.13 7.67 -29.81
CA ALA A 558 -2.89 7.53 -30.56
C ALA A 558 -1.68 7.55 -29.64
N ASN A 559 -0.57 6.97 -30.12
CA ASN A 559 0.68 6.89 -29.39
C ASN A 559 1.86 6.94 -30.38
N ARG A 560 2.75 7.93 -30.26
CA ARG A 560 3.91 8.08 -31.16
C ARG A 560 4.81 6.87 -31.23
N ARG A 561 5.00 6.16 -30.10
CA ARG A 561 5.77 4.91 -30.10
C ARG A 561 5.09 3.83 -30.94
N HIS A 562 3.77 3.74 -30.86
CA HIS A 562 3.00 2.80 -31.68
C HIS A 562 3.05 3.20 -33.16
N ASN A 563 2.94 4.49 -33.49
CA ASN A 563 3.10 4.99 -34.84
C ASN A 563 4.44 4.55 -35.44
N ALA A 564 5.54 4.68 -34.68
CA ALA A 564 6.86 4.24 -35.15
C ALA A 564 6.92 2.73 -35.41
N ILE A 565 6.26 1.89 -34.59
CA ILE A 565 6.19 0.43 -34.78
C ILE A 565 5.42 0.08 -36.08
N LEU A 566 4.40 0.89 -36.42
CA LEU A 566 3.58 0.70 -37.61
C LEU A 566 4.09 1.48 -38.83
N ASN A 567 5.29 2.05 -38.78
CA ASN A 567 5.87 2.91 -39.84
C ASN A 567 4.94 4.10 -40.22
N GLN A 568 4.21 4.63 -39.25
CA GLN A 568 3.38 5.84 -39.41
C GLN A 568 4.17 7.10 -38.97
N PRO A 569 3.86 8.27 -39.55
CA PRO A 569 4.42 9.55 -39.07
C PRO A 569 4.26 9.74 -37.56
N ALA A 570 5.23 10.39 -36.91
CA ALA A 570 5.21 10.60 -35.47
C ALA A 570 3.99 11.40 -35.00
N ASP A 571 3.45 12.25 -35.83
CA ASP A 571 2.26 13.09 -35.60
C ASP A 571 0.95 12.48 -36.15
N TYR A 572 1.00 11.23 -36.62
CA TYR A 572 -0.21 10.52 -37.07
C TYR A 572 -1.21 10.39 -35.89
N PRO A 573 -2.44 10.91 -36.05
CA PRO A 573 -3.40 10.98 -34.95
C PRO A 573 -4.09 9.65 -34.62
N GLY A 574 -3.77 8.60 -35.35
CA GLY A 574 -4.44 7.30 -35.26
C GLY A 574 -5.69 7.23 -36.17
N PRO A 575 -6.21 6.01 -36.42
CA PRO A 575 -7.26 5.79 -37.41
C PRO A 575 -8.57 6.51 -37.06
N VAL A 576 -8.94 6.59 -35.79
CA VAL A 576 -10.17 7.22 -35.33
C VAL A 576 -10.10 8.74 -35.46
N LEU A 577 -9.04 9.38 -34.96
CA LEU A 577 -8.90 10.83 -35.05
C LEU A 577 -8.55 11.31 -36.47
N LYS A 578 -8.04 10.44 -37.35
CA LYS A 578 -7.93 10.72 -38.78
C LYS A 578 -9.31 10.78 -39.44
N ALA A 579 -10.22 9.87 -39.08
CA ALA A 579 -11.58 9.83 -39.59
C ALA A 579 -12.46 10.93 -38.98
N HIS A 580 -12.25 11.28 -37.72
CA HIS A 580 -13.03 12.21 -36.92
C HIS A 580 -12.14 13.21 -36.17
N PRO A 581 -11.56 14.22 -36.84
CA PRO A 581 -10.65 15.18 -36.19
C PRO A 581 -11.32 16.03 -35.11
N ASP A 582 -12.61 16.23 -35.19
CA ASP A 582 -13.46 16.99 -34.23
C ASP A 582 -13.71 16.23 -32.92
N TRP A 583 -13.35 14.94 -32.85
CA TRP A 583 -13.41 14.14 -31.63
C TRP A 583 -12.18 14.31 -30.72
N ALA A 584 -11.18 15.06 -31.19
CA ALA A 584 -9.91 15.20 -30.49
C ALA A 584 -10.05 16.06 -29.23
N MET A 585 -9.34 15.63 -28.20
CA MET A 585 -9.04 16.46 -27.03
C MET A 585 -7.76 17.25 -27.31
N PHE A 586 -7.77 18.52 -26.99
CA PHE A 586 -6.60 19.39 -27.12
C PHE A 586 -6.12 19.88 -25.75
N ASP A 587 -4.87 20.30 -25.72
CA ASP A 587 -4.40 21.13 -24.60
C ASP A 587 -4.88 22.58 -24.76
N ARG A 588 -4.57 23.43 -23.79
CA ARG A 588 -4.99 24.83 -23.80
C ARG A 588 -4.42 25.65 -24.97
N GLN A 589 -3.29 25.21 -25.55
CA GLN A 589 -2.64 25.84 -26.71
C GLN A 589 -3.11 25.26 -28.06
N GLY A 590 -4.07 24.34 -28.04
CA GLY A 590 -4.57 23.66 -29.24
C GLY A 590 -3.69 22.53 -29.78
N ARG A 591 -2.75 22.00 -29.00
CA ARG A 591 -1.90 20.88 -29.38
C ARG A 591 -2.62 19.55 -29.13
N LEU A 592 -2.54 18.65 -30.09
CA LEU A 592 -3.20 17.34 -30.06
C LEU A 592 -2.49 16.35 -29.13
N PHE A 593 -1.16 16.25 -29.24
CA PHE A 593 -0.38 15.28 -28.48
C PHE A 593 0.03 15.82 -27.12
N ASP A 594 -0.24 15.04 -26.09
CA ASP A 594 0.29 15.27 -24.75
C ASP A 594 1.82 15.41 -24.77
N GLN A 595 2.34 16.43 -24.11
CA GLN A 595 3.76 16.80 -24.19
C GLN A 595 4.67 15.82 -23.45
N ASN A 596 4.14 15.11 -22.45
CA ASN A 596 4.90 14.16 -21.63
C ASN A 596 4.85 12.76 -22.25
N THR A 597 3.63 12.24 -22.50
CA THR A 597 3.40 10.85 -22.86
C THR A 597 3.40 10.61 -24.38
N LYS A 598 3.32 11.72 -25.17
CA LYS A 598 3.24 11.67 -26.63
C LYS A 598 2.04 10.87 -27.14
N LYS A 599 0.93 10.90 -26.39
CA LYS A 599 -0.35 10.28 -26.73
C LYS A 599 -1.37 11.34 -27.14
N ALA A 600 -2.28 11.02 -28.05
CA ALA A 600 -3.46 11.82 -28.35
C ALA A 600 -4.70 11.19 -27.70
N PHE A 601 -5.66 12.02 -27.33
CA PHE A 601 -6.84 11.58 -26.58
C PHE A 601 -8.13 12.01 -27.27
N LEU A 602 -9.20 11.22 -27.08
CA LEU A 602 -10.57 11.53 -27.43
C LEU A 602 -11.18 12.44 -26.36
N ASP A 603 -12.10 13.35 -26.76
CA ASP A 603 -12.82 14.24 -25.83
C ASP A 603 -13.96 13.49 -25.12
N PRO A 604 -13.88 13.24 -23.79
CA PRO A 604 -14.95 12.54 -23.06
C PRO A 604 -16.30 13.28 -23.02
N ALA A 605 -16.31 14.58 -23.29
CA ALA A 605 -17.53 15.38 -23.37
C ALA A 605 -18.23 15.28 -24.74
N ASN A 606 -17.56 14.70 -25.74
CA ASN A 606 -18.15 14.55 -27.06
C ASN A 606 -19.14 13.37 -27.08
N PRO A 607 -20.44 13.58 -27.38
CA PRO A 607 -21.43 12.51 -27.38
C PRO A 607 -21.19 11.46 -28.48
N GLU A 608 -20.57 11.82 -29.60
CA GLU A 608 -20.20 10.89 -30.67
C GLU A 608 -19.08 9.95 -30.22
N VAL A 609 -18.05 10.48 -29.53
CA VAL A 609 -16.98 9.68 -28.91
C VAL A 609 -17.59 8.68 -27.93
N ARG A 610 -18.52 9.12 -27.08
CA ARG A 610 -19.17 8.23 -26.10
C ARG A 610 -19.99 7.13 -26.80
N ARG A 611 -20.71 7.44 -27.87
CA ARG A 611 -21.44 6.44 -28.66
C ARG A 611 -20.51 5.45 -29.35
N TYR A 612 -19.43 5.92 -29.95
CA TYR A 612 -18.42 5.10 -30.59
C TYR A 612 -17.76 4.12 -29.62
N LEU A 613 -17.28 4.61 -28.48
CA LEU A 613 -16.66 3.76 -27.46
C LEU A 613 -17.64 2.76 -26.86
N MET A 614 -18.91 3.14 -26.65
CA MET A 614 -19.96 2.22 -26.23
C MET A 614 -20.22 1.13 -27.26
N ALA A 615 -20.32 1.49 -28.55
CA ALA A 615 -20.52 0.51 -29.62
C ALA A 615 -19.38 -0.49 -29.72
N LEU A 616 -18.12 -0.06 -29.48
CA LEU A 616 -16.96 -0.98 -29.40
C LEU A 616 -17.09 -1.97 -28.23
N LEU A 617 -17.47 -1.48 -27.06
CA LEU A 617 -17.65 -2.34 -25.87
C LEU A 617 -18.82 -3.34 -26.09
N GLU A 618 -19.93 -2.86 -26.64
CA GLU A 618 -21.09 -3.70 -26.98
C GLU A 618 -20.72 -4.74 -28.06
N GLU A 619 -19.91 -4.38 -29.07
CA GLU A 619 -19.41 -5.33 -30.08
C GLU A 619 -18.57 -6.43 -29.42
N ILE A 620 -17.63 -6.08 -28.53
CA ILE A 620 -16.80 -7.07 -27.82
C ILE A 620 -17.69 -8.03 -27.01
N VAL A 621 -18.61 -7.51 -26.22
CA VAL A 621 -19.46 -8.31 -25.33
C VAL A 621 -20.46 -9.18 -26.07
N THR A 622 -20.95 -8.74 -27.23
CA THR A 622 -21.93 -9.51 -28.02
C THR A 622 -21.32 -10.56 -28.93
N ARG A 623 -20.10 -10.32 -29.43
CA ARG A 623 -19.43 -11.24 -30.36
C ARG A 623 -18.51 -12.23 -29.68
N TYR A 624 -18.02 -11.95 -28.49
CA TYR A 624 -17.05 -12.79 -27.81
C TYR A 624 -17.55 -13.14 -26.39
N GLU A 625 -17.29 -14.37 -25.96
CA GLU A 625 -17.59 -14.84 -24.61
C GLU A 625 -16.54 -14.37 -23.60
N VAL A 626 -16.19 -13.04 -23.62
CA VAL A 626 -15.31 -12.48 -22.62
C VAL A 626 -15.98 -12.48 -21.25
N ASP A 627 -15.23 -12.76 -20.19
CA ASP A 627 -15.72 -12.83 -18.82
C ASP A 627 -15.84 -11.44 -18.17
N GLY A 628 -15.07 -10.48 -18.70
CA GLY A 628 -15.10 -9.11 -18.21
C GLY A 628 -14.52 -8.10 -19.21
N ILE A 629 -14.69 -6.83 -18.85
CA ILE A 629 -14.06 -5.69 -19.53
C ILE A 629 -13.15 -4.99 -18.51
N GLN A 630 -11.91 -4.67 -18.91
CA GLN A 630 -11.03 -3.81 -18.15
C GLN A 630 -10.86 -2.46 -18.83
N LEU A 631 -11.36 -1.42 -18.17
CA LEU A 631 -11.26 -0.03 -18.63
C LEU A 631 -9.90 0.54 -18.25
N ASP A 632 -9.08 0.88 -19.23
CA ASP A 632 -7.82 1.59 -19.05
C ASP A 632 -7.87 2.94 -19.77
N TYR A 633 -6.99 3.87 -19.42
CA TYR A 633 -7.05 5.26 -19.89
C TYR A 633 -8.45 5.88 -19.74
N ILE A 634 -9.20 5.44 -18.74
CA ILE A 634 -10.48 6.00 -18.31
C ILE A 634 -10.22 7.27 -17.46
N ARG A 635 -9.59 8.25 -18.09
CA ARG A 635 -9.08 9.48 -17.48
C ARG A 635 -8.68 10.51 -18.54
N TYR A 636 -8.41 11.71 -18.06
CA TYR A 636 -7.69 12.72 -18.84
C TYR A 636 -6.16 12.47 -18.80
N PRO A 637 -5.38 13.11 -19.71
CA PRO A 637 -3.92 13.19 -19.55
C PRO A 637 -3.54 13.82 -18.22
N PHE A 638 -2.29 13.60 -17.76
CA PHE A 638 -1.81 14.26 -16.55
C PHE A 638 -1.84 15.79 -16.70
N GLN A 639 -2.56 16.44 -15.77
CA GLN A 639 -2.64 17.90 -15.67
C GLN A 639 -1.49 18.41 -14.79
N ASP A 640 -0.79 19.44 -15.26
CA ASP A 640 0.08 20.28 -14.44
C ASP A 640 -0.16 21.76 -14.76
N PRO A 641 -1.11 22.40 -14.06
CA PRO A 641 -1.41 23.81 -14.26
C PRO A 641 -0.23 24.74 -14.01
N THR A 642 0.75 24.34 -13.20
CA THR A 642 1.90 25.19 -12.83
C THR A 642 2.84 25.46 -14.00
N VAL A 643 2.90 24.50 -14.95
CA VAL A 643 3.68 24.60 -16.19
C VAL A 643 2.78 24.71 -17.44
N ASN A 644 1.55 25.14 -17.23
CA ASN A 644 0.53 25.34 -18.29
C ASN A 644 0.25 24.06 -19.13
N GLN A 645 0.39 22.87 -18.51
CA GLN A 645 0.03 21.60 -19.11
C GLN A 645 -1.37 21.19 -18.64
N THR A 646 -2.39 21.71 -19.32
CA THR A 646 -3.79 21.42 -19.02
C THR A 646 -4.50 20.92 -20.27
N TYR A 647 -5.37 19.92 -20.12
CA TYR A 647 -6.05 19.21 -21.19
C TYR A 647 -7.56 19.18 -20.98
N GLY A 648 -8.29 18.83 -22.03
CA GLY A 648 -9.75 18.76 -22.03
C GLY A 648 -10.42 19.80 -22.91
N TYR A 649 -9.65 20.56 -23.70
CA TYR A 649 -10.16 21.65 -24.50
C TYR A 649 -10.63 21.20 -25.89
N GLY A 650 -11.29 20.04 -25.98
CA GLY A 650 -12.00 19.60 -27.17
C GLY A 650 -13.19 20.52 -27.51
N ARG A 651 -13.61 20.50 -28.76
CA ARG A 651 -14.71 21.36 -29.24
C ARG A 651 -15.98 21.16 -28.41
N ALA A 652 -16.40 19.93 -28.19
CA ALA A 652 -17.60 19.59 -27.44
C ALA A 652 -17.52 20.03 -25.98
N ALA A 653 -16.40 19.76 -25.31
CA ALA A 653 -16.17 20.15 -23.91
C ALA A 653 -16.24 21.68 -23.73
N ARG A 654 -15.62 22.45 -24.65
CA ARG A 654 -15.65 23.92 -24.61
C ARG A 654 -17.07 24.46 -24.78
N GLN A 655 -17.80 23.95 -25.77
CA GLN A 655 -19.18 24.38 -26.05
C GLN A 655 -20.12 24.08 -24.89
N GLN A 656 -20.05 22.85 -24.31
CA GLN A 656 -20.91 22.49 -23.19
C GLN A 656 -20.60 23.29 -21.94
N PHE A 657 -19.33 23.48 -21.61
CA PHE A 657 -18.95 24.30 -20.46
C PHE A 657 -19.33 25.75 -20.61
N GLN A 658 -19.16 26.33 -21.81
CA GLN A 658 -19.58 27.69 -22.11
C GLN A 658 -21.12 27.86 -22.03
N ALA A 659 -21.88 26.86 -22.46
CA ALA A 659 -23.34 26.87 -22.31
C ALA A 659 -23.77 26.83 -20.83
N LEU A 660 -23.01 26.13 -19.97
CA LEU A 660 -23.31 26.02 -18.53
C LEU A 660 -22.91 27.27 -17.72
N THR A 661 -21.82 27.96 -18.12
CA THR A 661 -21.19 28.99 -17.29
C THR A 661 -21.11 30.36 -17.95
N GLY A 662 -21.43 30.47 -19.25
CA GLY A 662 -21.24 31.68 -20.06
C GLY A 662 -19.77 31.92 -20.49
N VAL A 663 -18.81 31.11 -20.01
CA VAL A 663 -17.37 31.34 -20.20
C VAL A 663 -16.71 30.16 -20.93
N ASP A 664 -15.97 30.45 -22.02
CA ASP A 664 -15.12 29.44 -22.66
C ASP A 664 -13.96 29.04 -21.72
N PRO A 665 -13.79 27.73 -21.40
CA PRO A 665 -12.78 27.30 -20.45
C PRO A 665 -11.33 27.64 -20.86
N VAL A 666 -11.05 27.92 -22.12
CA VAL A 666 -9.72 28.41 -22.57
C VAL A 666 -9.36 29.73 -21.88
N LYS A 667 -10.37 30.55 -21.56
CA LYS A 667 -10.20 31.83 -20.85
C LYS A 667 -10.06 31.69 -19.34
N VAL A 668 -10.35 30.50 -18.79
CA VAL A 668 -10.25 30.21 -17.36
C VAL A 668 -8.82 29.83 -17.02
N SER A 669 -8.16 30.61 -16.18
CA SER A 669 -6.80 30.31 -15.71
C SER A 669 -6.82 29.49 -14.42
N PRO A 670 -5.93 28.48 -14.28
CA PRO A 670 -5.64 27.91 -12.99
C PRO A 670 -4.94 28.97 -12.15
N SER A 671 -5.69 29.61 -11.27
CA SER A 671 -5.17 30.70 -10.46
C SER A 671 -4.35 30.19 -9.30
N ASN A 672 -3.03 30.47 -9.31
CA ASN A 672 -2.12 30.31 -8.17
C ASN A 672 -1.81 31.64 -7.48
N SER A 673 -2.38 32.78 -7.93
CA SER A 673 -2.06 34.07 -7.34
C SER A 673 -3.08 34.45 -6.27
N LEU A 674 -2.58 34.93 -5.14
CA LEU A 674 -3.37 35.53 -4.04
C LEU A 674 -4.14 36.82 -4.47
N ARG A 675 -3.91 37.27 -5.69
CA ARG A 675 -4.56 38.46 -6.28
C ARG A 675 -5.79 38.13 -7.14
N ASP A 676 -6.08 36.84 -7.37
CA ASP A 676 -7.23 36.46 -8.18
C ASP A 676 -8.54 36.59 -7.40
N THR A 677 -9.49 37.31 -8.01
CA THR A 677 -10.84 37.44 -7.49
C THR A 677 -11.49 36.07 -7.28
N SER A 678 -12.31 35.92 -6.25
CA SER A 678 -13.03 34.67 -5.90
C SER A 678 -13.77 34.02 -7.09
N GLY A 679 -14.12 34.79 -8.14
CA GLY A 679 -14.77 34.29 -9.34
C GLY A 679 -13.91 33.39 -10.22
N SER A 680 -12.62 33.69 -10.42
CA SER A 680 -11.74 32.88 -11.29
C SER A 680 -11.41 31.50 -10.68
N ARG A 681 -11.23 31.41 -9.36
CA ARG A 681 -11.03 30.13 -8.64
C ARG A 681 -12.27 29.25 -8.74
N ASN A 682 -13.47 29.84 -8.64
CA ASN A 682 -14.71 29.09 -8.76
C ASN A 682 -14.87 28.50 -10.17
N LEU A 683 -14.58 29.26 -11.23
CA LEU A 683 -14.67 28.78 -12.62
C LEU A 683 -13.65 27.65 -12.91
N TRP A 684 -12.43 27.76 -12.40
CA TRP A 684 -11.44 26.66 -12.54
C TRP A 684 -11.88 25.37 -11.84
N GLN A 685 -12.46 25.50 -10.64
CA GLN A 685 -13.02 24.34 -9.94
C GLN A 685 -14.21 23.76 -10.70
N GLN A 686 -15.13 24.58 -11.18
CA GLN A 686 -16.25 24.15 -12.02
C GLN A 686 -15.78 23.43 -13.30
N TRP A 687 -14.69 23.92 -13.94
CA TRP A 687 -14.09 23.26 -15.09
C TRP A 687 -13.50 21.89 -14.72
N THR A 688 -12.88 21.78 -13.56
CA THR A 688 -12.36 20.50 -13.06
C THR A 688 -13.49 19.53 -12.74
N ASP A 689 -14.54 19.99 -12.07
CA ASP A 689 -15.72 19.19 -11.71
C ASP A 689 -16.49 18.74 -12.96
N PHE A 690 -16.62 19.62 -13.95
CA PHE A 690 -17.20 19.28 -15.25
C PHE A 690 -16.45 18.11 -15.91
N ARG A 691 -15.13 18.16 -15.97
CA ARG A 691 -14.30 17.08 -16.55
C ARG A 691 -14.41 15.78 -15.76
N ILE A 692 -14.44 15.82 -14.42
CA ILE A 692 -14.67 14.65 -13.57
C ILE A 692 -16.04 14.03 -13.90
N GLN A 693 -17.08 14.84 -14.02
CA GLN A 693 -18.43 14.38 -14.33
C GLN A 693 -18.52 13.71 -15.70
N GLN A 694 -17.73 14.15 -16.71
CA GLN A 694 -17.71 13.49 -18.02
C GLN A 694 -17.21 12.02 -17.88
N ILE A 695 -16.17 11.79 -17.09
CA ILE A 695 -15.67 10.42 -16.84
C ILE A 695 -16.66 9.61 -15.99
N ASP A 696 -17.12 10.17 -14.87
CA ASP A 696 -18.04 9.47 -13.94
C ASP A 696 -19.33 9.03 -14.65
N SER A 697 -19.96 9.94 -15.39
CA SER A 697 -21.18 9.62 -16.13
C SER A 697 -20.96 8.62 -17.27
N PHE A 698 -19.78 8.61 -17.89
CA PHE A 698 -19.46 7.62 -18.91
C PHE A 698 -19.27 6.23 -18.29
N VAL A 699 -18.55 6.11 -17.16
CA VAL A 699 -18.38 4.85 -16.43
C VAL A 699 -19.74 4.29 -15.97
N ALA A 700 -20.62 5.12 -15.42
CA ALA A 700 -21.98 4.73 -15.04
C ALA A 700 -22.79 4.23 -16.24
N THR A 701 -22.70 4.92 -17.41
CA THR A 701 -23.36 4.48 -18.65
C THR A 701 -22.83 3.13 -19.12
N VAL A 702 -21.51 2.91 -19.12
CA VAL A 702 -20.87 1.63 -19.48
C VAL A 702 -21.38 0.52 -18.55
N SER A 703 -21.38 0.77 -17.25
CA SER A 703 -21.86 -0.18 -16.25
C SER A 703 -23.31 -0.59 -16.50
N GLN A 704 -24.19 0.38 -16.65
CA GLN A 704 -25.62 0.13 -16.88
C GLN A 704 -25.86 -0.66 -18.17
N ARG A 705 -25.29 -0.21 -19.30
CA ARG A 705 -25.52 -0.78 -20.63
C ARG A 705 -24.98 -2.21 -20.73
N LEU A 706 -23.73 -2.43 -20.33
CA LEU A 706 -23.11 -3.75 -20.46
C LEU A 706 -23.74 -4.79 -19.53
N ARG A 707 -24.12 -4.41 -18.31
CA ARG A 707 -24.83 -5.32 -17.40
C ARG A 707 -26.26 -5.64 -17.81
N THR A 708 -26.91 -4.74 -18.55
CA THR A 708 -28.22 -5.04 -19.15
C THR A 708 -28.07 -6.11 -20.24
N GLN A 709 -27.01 -6.09 -21.02
CA GLN A 709 -26.73 -7.08 -22.08
C GLN A 709 -26.21 -8.42 -21.50
N ARG A 710 -25.26 -8.34 -20.54
CA ARG A 710 -24.66 -9.52 -19.90
C ARG A 710 -24.52 -9.28 -18.39
N PRO A 711 -25.53 -9.69 -17.59
CA PRO A 711 -25.53 -9.46 -16.13
C PRO A 711 -24.34 -10.07 -15.39
N SER A 712 -23.75 -11.16 -15.92
CA SER A 712 -22.58 -11.83 -15.35
C SER A 712 -21.24 -11.18 -15.70
N LEU A 713 -21.23 -10.13 -16.55
CA LEU A 713 -20.00 -9.47 -16.99
C LEU A 713 -19.31 -8.75 -15.82
N ILE A 714 -18.01 -8.98 -15.66
CA ILE A 714 -17.20 -8.30 -14.66
C ILE A 714 -16.60 -7.01 -15.25
N LEU A 715 -16.81 -5.90 -14.57
CA LEU A 715 -16.22 -4.62 -14.94
C LEU A 715 -15.05 -4.30 -14.02
N SER A 716 -13.90 -4.05 -14.60
CA SER A 716 -12.69 -3.65 -13.90
C SER A 716 -12.10 -2.36 -14.46
N ALA A 717 -11.32 -1.65 -13.64
CA ALA A 717 -10.65 -0.41 -14.07
C ALA A 717 -9.20 -0.35 -13.60
N ALA A 718 -8.28 -0.03 -14.50
CA ALA A 718 -6.91 0.32 -14.19
C ALA A 718 -6.87 1.79 -13.69
N VAL A 719 -6.39 2.00 -12.47
CA VAL A 719 -6.47 3.29 -11.79
C VAL A 719 -5.14 3.69 -11.14
N PHE A 720 -4.98 4.99 -10.89
CA PHE A 720 -3.79 5.49 -10.21
C PHE A 720 -3.97 5.48 -8.68
N PRO A 721 -2.97 5.00 -7.93
CA PRO A 721 -2.98 4.97 -6.46
C PRO A 721 -2.63 6.33 -5.82
N LEU A 722 -2.84 7.43 -6.53
CA LEU A 722 -2.60 8.78 -6.01
C LEU A 722 -3.65 9.14 -4.96
N PRO A 723 -3.32 10.01 -3.99
CA PRO A 723 -4.30 10.57 -3.09
C PRO A 723 -5.49 11.18 -3.85
N ARG A 724 -6.70 10.98 -3.32
CA ARG A 724 -7.96 11.34 -4.02
C ARG A 724 -7.94 12.76 -4.60
N GLN A 725 -7.60 13.76 -3.80
CA GLN A 725 -7.59 15.16 -4.25
C GLN A 725 -6.59 15.39 -5.39
N GLU A 726 -5.37 14.86 -5.27
CA GLU A 726 -4.34 14.98 -6.31
C GLU A 726 -4.78 14.29 -7.60
N ARG A 727 -5.37 13.11 -7.50
CA ARG A 727 -5.86 12.35 -8.65
C ARG A 727 -7.02 13.04 -9.35
N LEU A 728 -7.99 13.62 -8.61
CA LEU A 728 -9.09 14.37 -9.17
C LEU A 728 -8.61 15.64 -9.91
N GLN A 729 -7.57 16.30 -9.42
CA GLN A 729 -7.00 17.48 -10.06
C GLN A 729 -6.12 17.12 -11.27
N LYS A 730 -5.31 16.05 -11.16
CA LYS A 730 -4.32 15.72 -12.20
C LYS A 730 -4.85 14.80 -13.31
N LEU A 731 -5.87 13.98 -13.02
CA LEU A 731 -6.33 12.92 -13.91
C LEU A 731 -7.84 12.89 -14.09
N GLN A 732 -8.61 13.63 -13.28
CA GLN A 732 -10.06 13.58 -13.21
C GLN A 732 -10.62 12.16 -13.05
N GLN A 733 -9.89 11.29 -12.35
CA GLN A 733 -10.20 9.88 -12.13
C GLN A 733 -10.77 9.67 -10.72
N ASN A 734 -12.10 9.54 -10.60
CA ASN A 734 -12.86 9.49 -9.34
C ASN A 734 -13.32 8.05 -9.02
N TRP A 735 -12.36 7.12 -8.96
CA TRP A 735 -12.67 5.68 -8.83
C TRP A 735 -13.35 5.29 -7.51
N GLU A 736 -13.22 6.07 -6.44
CA GLU A 736 -13.99 5.83 -5.20
C GLU A 736 -15.50 5.99 -5.45
N ASN A 737 -15.90 6.95 -6.28
CA ASN A 737 -17.29 7.13 -6.67
C ASN A 737 -17.78 5.90 -7.44
N TRP A 738 -17.03 5.44 -8.45
CA TRP A 738 -17.40 4.27 -9.25
C TRP A 738 -17.54 3.00 -8.39
N ALA A 739 -16.63 2.82 -7.42
CA ALA A 739 -16.66 1.71 -6.49
C ALA A 739 -17.85 1.79 -5.52
N SER A 740 -18.19 2.99 -5.01
CA SER A 740 -19.29 3.20 -4.09
C SER A 740 -20.66 3.05 -4.75
N GLN A 741 -20.80 3.48 -6.02
CA GLN A 741 -22.01 3.28 -6.81
C GLN A 741 -22.17 1.83 -7.30
N GLY A 742 -21.12 1.01 -7.18
CA GLY A 742 -21.11 -0.35 -7.69
C GLY A 742 -20.96 -0.46 -9.21
N ASP A 743 -20.48 0.61 -9.86
CA ASP A 743 -20.28 0.62 -11.31
C ASP A 743 -19.11 -0.29 -11.73
N ILE A 744 -18.13 -0.49 -10.87
CA ILE A 744 -16.95 -1.30 -11.10
C ILE A 744 -16.87 -2.42 -10.04
N ASP A 745 -16.53 -3.64 -10.48
CA ASP A 745 -16.38 -4.83 -9.65
C ASP A 745 -14.96 -4.98 -9.11
N LEU A 746 -13.94 -4.73 -9.95
CA LEU A 746 -12.53 -4.87 -9.62
C LEU A 746 -11.80 -3.55 -9.85
N MET A 747 -11.26 -2.99 -8.79
CA MET A 747 -10.39 -1.83 -8.85
C MET A 747 -8.93 -2.30 -8.91
N VAL A 748 -8.21 -1.95 -9.97
CA VAL A 748 -6.82 -2.40 -10.19
C VAL A 748 -5.87 -1.19 -10.13
N PRO A 749 -5.47 -0.75 -8.92
CA PRO A 749 -4.54 0.37 -8.77
C PRO A 749 -3.14 -0.04 -9.23
N MET A 750 -2.54 0.78 -10.08
CA MET A 750 -1.17 0.61 -10.59
C MET A 750 -0.13 0.99 -9.53
N THR A 751 0.02 0.15 -8.50
CA THR A 751 0.89 0.35 -7.34
C THR A 751 2.35 -0.01 -7.64
N TYR A 752 2.86 0.44 -8.78
CA TYR A 752 4.17 0.06 -9.29
C TYR A 752 5.31 0.64 -8.45
N ALA A 753 6.19 -0.22 -7.96
CA ALA A 753 7.34 0.14 -7.14
C ALA A 753 8.51 -0.80 -7.37
N LEU A 754 9.73 -0.29 -7.24
CA LEU A 754 10.96 -1.06 -7.41
C LEU A 754 11.41 -1.79 -6.13
N ASP A 755 10.72 -1.55 -5.01
CA ASP A 755 10.90 -2.28 -3.75
C ASP A 755 9.56 -2.52 -3.04
N THR A 756 9.55 -3.41 -2.05
CA THR A 756 8.34 -3.82 -1.34
C THR A 756 7.79 -2.73 -0.43
N SER A 757 8.64 -1.90 0.17
CA SER A 757 8.21 -0.75 0.96
C SER A 757 7.50 0.31 0.11
N GLY A 758 7.98 0.55 -1.10
CA GLY A 758 7.34 1.42 -2.08
C GLY A 758 5.95 0.92 -2.45
N LEU A 759 5.82 -0.39 -2.75
CA LEU A 759 4.53 -1.01 -3.01
C LEU A 759 3.57 -0.84 -1.82
N GLN A 760 4.04 -1.11 -0.59
CA GLN A 760 3.23 -0.97 0.62
C GLN A 760 2.66 0.45 0.77
N ASN A 761 3.48 1.46 0.53
CA ASN A 761 3.06 2.86 0.65
C ASN A 761 2.03 3.29 -0.40
N LEU A 762 2.05 2.68 -1.57
CA LEU A 762 1.06 2.93 -2.62
C LEU A 762 -0.23 2.13 -2.38
N ALA A 763 -0.12 0.86 -1.96
CA ALA A 763 -1.25 -0.05 -1.83
C ALA A 763 -2.06 0.19 -0.54
N GLN A 764 -1.39 0.41 0.60
CA GLN A 764 -2.04 0.48 1.90
C GLN A 764 -3.10 1.60 2.01
N PRO A 765 -2.87 2.85 1.52
CA PRO A 765 -3.90 3.88 1.55
C PRO A 765 -5.12 3.56 0.69
N VAL A 766 -4.93 2.87 -0.44
CA VAL A 766 -6.03 2.45 -1.32
C VAL A 766 -6.83 1.33 -0.65
N LEU A 767 -6.16 0.35 -0.06
CA LEU A 767 -6.80 -0.77 0.64
C LEU A 767 -7.56 -0.32 1.89
N ALA A 768 -7.08 0.71 2.59
CA ALA A 768 -7.80 1.30 3.72
C ALA A 768 -9.15 1.90 3.32
N GLN A 769 -9.30 2.38 2.08
CA GLN A 769 -10.56 2.90 1.55
C GLN A 769 -11.52 1.80 1.07
N SER A 770 -11.07 0.57 0.92
CA SER A 770 -11.91 -0.58 0.49
C SER A 770 -13.04 -0.89 1.46
N THR A 771 -12.95 -0.47 2.71
CA THR A 771 -14.02 -0.61 3.70
C THR A 771 -15.26 0.20 3.36
N LEU A 772 -15.12 1.22 2.50
CA LEU A 772 -16.20 2.12 2.09
C LEU A 772 -16.89 1.70 0.78
N SER A 773 -16.40 0.64 0.12
CA SER A 773 -16.93 0.17 -1.16
C SER A 773 -17.20 -1.32 -1.18
N SER A 774 -18.00 -1.74 -2.15
CA SER A 774 -18.26 -3.16 -2.43
C SER A 774 -17.44 -3.71 -3.61
N ALA A 775 -16.47 -2.95 -4.14
CA ALA A 775 -15.53 -3.42 -5.15
C ALA A 775 -14.35 -4.17 -4.50
N LEU A 776 -13.81 -5.18 -5.19
CA LEU A 776 -12.58 -5.85 -4.79
C LEU A 776 -11.37 -5.07 -5.32
N ILE A 777 -10.33 -4.95 -4.52
CA ILE A 777 -9.10 -4.22 -4.89
C ILE A 777 -7.97 -5.22 -5.18
N LEU A 778 -7.35 -5.05 -6.36
CA LEU A 778 -6.22 -5.85 -6.85
C LEU A 778 -5.03 -4.93 -7.12
N PRO A 779 -4.13 -4.71 -6.17
CA PRO A 779 -2.95 -3.90 -6.43
C PRO A 779 -2.06 -4.50 -7.54
N GLY A 780 -1.61 -3.63 -8.45
CA GLY A 780 -0.76 -3.99 -9.57
C GLY A 780 0.72 -3.98 -9.22
N ILE A 781 1.46 -4.99 -9.69
CA ILE A 781 2.93 -5.10 -9.59
C ILE A 781 3.51 -5.02 -10.99
N ARG A 782 4.50 -4.14 -11.20
CA ARG A 782 5.22 -4.06 -12.48
C ARG A 782 6.47 -4.91 -12.45
N LEU A 783 6.58 -5.89 -13.35
CA LEU A 783 7.69 -6.85 -13.40
C LEU A 783 8.95 -6.29 -14.11
N LEU A 784 8.81 -5.29 -14.99
CA LEU A 784 9.94 -4.70 -15.70
C LEU A 784 10.97 -4.10 -14.74
N ASN A 785 12.22 -4.55 -14.82
CA ASN A 785 13.34 -4.18 -13.96
C ASN A 785 13.16 -4.53 -12.47
N LEU A 786 12.22 -5.44 -12.15
CA LEU A 786 12.00 -5.91 -10.79
C LEU A 786 12.71 -7.27 -10.61
N PRO A 787 13.63 -7.41 -9.62
CA PRO A 787 14.24 -8.71 -9.31
C PRO A 787 13.18 -9.74 -8.88
N ASP A 788 13.36 -11.01 -9.25
CA ASP A 788 12.42 -12.09 -8.97
C ASP A 788 12.11 -12.24 -7.48
N SER A 789 13.13 -12.14 -6.63
CA SER A 789 12.95 -12.18 -5.16
C SER A 789 12.08 -11.03 -4.63
N VAL A 790 12.21 -9.85 -5.22
CA VAL A 790 11.37 -8.69 -4.86
C VAL A 790 9.94 -8.89 -5.37
N ALA A 791 9.75 -9.46 -6.57
CA ALA A 791 8.41 -9.77 -7.08
C ALA A 791 7.67 -10.75 -6.16
N VAL A 792 8.35 -11.81 -5.71
CA VAL A 792 7.78 -12.79 -4.76
C VAL A 792 7.47 -12.14 -3.42
N ASP A 793 8.36 -11.30 -2.89
CA ASP A 793 8.16 -10.56 -1.64
C ASP A 793 7.01 -9.55 -1.74
N GLN A 794 6.85 -8.87 -2.88
CA GLN A 794 5.71 -7.98 -3.14
C GLN A 794 4.38 -8.74 -3.19
N ILE A 795 4.32 -9.92 -3.79
CA ILE A 795 3.11 -10.76 -3.80
C ILE A 795 2.77 -11.20 -2.37
N GLN A 796 3.77 -11.61 -1.57
CA GLN A 796 3.52 -11.95 -0.17
C GLN A 796 2.99 -10.77 0.63
N LEU A 797 3.55 -9.57 0.44
CA LEU A 797 3.00 -8.37 1.06
C LEU A 797 1.51 -8.19 0.75
N LEU A 798 1.09 -8.38 -0.51
CA LEU A 798 -0.32 -8.24 -0.89
C LEU A 798 -1.21 -9.35 -0.29
N ARG A 799 -0.68 -10.55 -0.04
CA ARG A 799 -1.36 -11.62 0.72
C ARG A 799 -1.50 -11.30 2.21
N ASP A 800 -0.58 -10.51 2.74
CA ASP A 800 -0.58 -10.05 4.13
C ASP A 800 -1.43 -8.78 4.35
N LEU A 801 -1.81 -8.08 3.27
CA LEU A 801 -2.70 -6.93 3.26
C LEU A 801 -4.16 -7.35 2.93
N PRO A 802 -5.18 -6.51 3.23
CA PRO A 802 -6.58 -6.84 2.96
C PRO A 802 -6.94 -6.68 1.47
N ALA A 803 -6.19 -7.37 0.59
CA ALA A 803 -6.36 -7.35 -0.86
C ALA A 803 -7.17 -8.56 -1.37
N GLY A 804 -7.94 -8.36 -2.45
CA GLY A 804 -8.66 -9.44 -3.14
C GLY A 804 -7.74 -10.40 -3.89
N GLY A 805 -6.53 -9.96 -4.18
CA GLY A 805 -5.49 -10.64 -4.94
C GLY A 805 -4.48 -9.63 -5.49
N PHE A 806 -3.88 -9.92 -6.63
CA PHE A 806 -2.89 -9.06 -7.28
C PHE A 806 -3.00 -9.13 -8.82
N ALA A 807 -2.41 -8.16 -9.50
CA ALA A 807 -2.27 -8.16 -10.96
C ALA A 807 -0.82 -7.87 -11.37
N LEU A 808 -0.24 -8.65 -12.28
CA LEU A 808 1.15 -8.50 -12.74
C LEU A 808 1.23 -7.81 -14.11
N PHE A 809 1.99 -6.76 -14.22
CA PHE A 809 2.26 -6.03 -15.46
C PHE A 809 3.71 -6.24 -15.89
N ALA A 810 4.02 -7.02 -16.94
CA ALA A 810 3.14 -7.72 -17.85
C ALA A 810 3.80 -9.04 -18.29
N VAL A 811 3.08 -9.85 -19.10
CA VAL A 811 3.57 -11.15 -19.64
C VAL A 811 4.93 -11.02 -20.32
N GLU A 812 5.19 -9.92 -21.04
CA GLU A 812 6.49 -9.70 -21.71
C GLU A 812 7.71 -9.71 -20.75
N ASN A 813 7.47 -9.47 -19.45
CA ASN A 813 8.49 -9.44 -18.41
C ASN A 813 8.45 -10.66 -17.47
N LEU A 814 7.57 -11.63 -17.73
CA LEU A 814 7.44 -12.87 -16.95
C LEU A 814 8.48 -13.90 -17.43
N ASN A 815 9.65 -13.90 -16.79
CA ASN A 815 10.77 -14.77 -17.15
C ASN A 815 10.54 -16.25 -16.71
N ALA A 816 11.42 -17.15 -17.17
CA ALA A 816 11.32 -18.59 -16.90
C ALA A 816 11.45 -18.93 -15.41
N ASN A 817 12.30 -18.21 -14.65
CA ASN A 817 12.49 -18.44 -13.23
C ASN A 817 11.23 -18.07 -12.44
N LEU A 818 10.63 -16.91 -12.68
CA LEU A 818 9.35 -16.53 -12.07
C LEU A 818 8.23 -17.52 -12.41
N ARG A 819 8.13 -17.98 -13.66
CA ARG A 819 7.15 -19.02 -14.03
C ARG A 819 7.34 -20.30 -13.22
N SER A 820 8.58 -20.75 -13.05
CA SER A 820 8.90 -21.93 -12.23
C SER A 820 8.53 -21.73 -10.76
N ILE A 821 8.85 -20.57 -10.17
CA ILE A 821 8.47 -20.22 -8.80
C ILE A 821 6.94 -20.21 -8.66
N PHE A 822 6.25 -19.53 -9.55
CA PHE A 822 4.79 -19.43 -9.51
C PHE A 822 4.09 -20.79 -9.70
N GLY A 823 4.62 -21.65 -10.58
CA GLY A 823 4.12 -23.02 -10.73
C GLY A 823 4.12 -23.80 -9.40
N ARG A 824 5.18 -23.65 -8.59
CA ARG A 824 5.27 -24.29 -7.27
C ARG A 824 4.44 -23.62 -6.19
N THR A 825 4.42 -22.28 -6.16
CA THR A 825 3.80 -21.51 -5.07
C THR A 825 2.31 -21.27 -5.24
N GLN A 826 1.80 -21.28 -6.47
CA GLN A 826 0.41 -20.97 -6.77
C GLN A 826 -0.20 -21.80 -7.91
N GLY A 827 0.54 -22.72 -8.51
CA GLY A 827 0.03 -23.68 -9.47
C GLY A 827 -1.10 -24.53 -8.88
N ARG A 828 -1.95 -25.12 -9.73
CA ARG A 828 -3.02 -26.02 -9.26
C ARG A 828 -2.43 -27.26 -8.65
N SER A 829 -2.97 -27.67 -7.50
CA SER A 829 -2.53 -28.92 -6.83
C SER A 829 -3.00 -30.19 -7.56
N SER A 830 -4.06 -30.07 -8.36
CA SER A 830 -4.58 -31.11 -9.25
C SER A 830 -5.32 -30.46 -10.42
N PRO A 831 -5.33 -31.04 -11.63
CA PRO A 831 -6.12 -30.55 -12.75
C PRO A 831 -7.62 -30.45 -12.46
N SER A 832 -8.14 -31.28 -11.55
CA SER A 832 -9.54 -31.32 -11.13
C SER A 832 -9.87 -30.39 -9.94
N ALA A 833 -8.87 -29.78 -9.29
CA ALA A 833 -9.09 -28.90 -8.15
C ALA A 833 -9.61 -27.55 -8.64
N SER A 834 -10.92 -27.32 -8.50
CA SER A 834 -11.54 -26.00 -8.71
C SER A 834 -11.38 -25.15 -7.45
N GLU A 835 -10.56 -24.10 -7.54
CA GLU A 835 -10.44 -23.09 -6.48
C GLU A 835 -11.48 -22.00 -6.71
N PRO A 836 -12.26 -21.58 -5.68
CA PRO A 836 -13.28 -20.55 -5.87
C PRO A 836 -12.63 -19.21 -6.23
N LEU A 837 -13.14 -18.58 -7.28
CA LEU A 837 -12.68 -17.28 -7.75
C LEU A 837 -13.42 -16.15 -7.02
N PRO A 838 -12.74 -15.23 -6.33
CA PRO A 838 -13.34 -14.27 -5.41
C PRO A 838 -14.53 -13.47 -5.98
N TYR A 839 -14.43 -12.98 -7.20
CA TYR A 839 -15.50 -12.20 -7.82
C TYR A 839 -16.63 -13.05 -8.44
N ARG A 840 -16.43 -14.37 -8.59
CA ARG A 840 -17.48 -15.29 -9.05
C ARG A 840 -18.17 -15.99 -7.88
N GLN A 841 -17.39 -16.37 -6.89
CA GLN A 841 -17.82 -17.16 -5.75
C GLN A 841 -17.36 -16.52 -4.43
N PRO A 842 -17.88 -15.31 -4.09
CA PRO A 842 -17.39 -14.56 -2.93
C PRO A 842 -17.59 -15.30 -1.60
N PHE A 843 -18.72 -15.97 -1.39
CA PHE A 843 -19.00 -16.67 -0.14
C PHE A 843 -18.20 -17.99 0.00
N PRO A 844 -18.11 -18.87 -1.00
CA PRO A 844 -17.16 -19.99 -0.98
C PRO A 844 -15.70 -19.54 -0.76
N THR A 845 -15.28 -18.43 -1.40
CA THR A 845 -13.96 -17.86 -1.19
C THR A 845 -13.73 -17.40 0.25
N ALA A 846 -14.72 -16.71 0.84
CA ALA A 846 -14.66 -16.25 2.23
C ALA A 846 -14.49 -17.44 3.20
N ALA A 847 -15.29 -18.51 3.03
CA ALA A 847 -15.19 -19.73 3.83
C ALA A 847 -13.84 -20.43 3.66
N ALA A 848 -13.33 -20.53 2.43
CA ALA A 848 -12.04 -21.16 2.15
C ALA A 848 -10.84 -20.37 2.70
N ARG A 849 -10.86 -19.01 2.61
CA ARG A 849 -9.85 -18.14 3.24
C ARG A 849 -9.88 -18.24 4.76
N TYR A 850 -11.07 -18.29 5.35
CA TYR A 850 -11.18 -18.47 6.80
C TYR A 850 -10.65 -19.83 7.24
N ALA A 851 -10.93 -20.91 6.50
CA ALA A 851 -10.38 -22.24 6.77
C ALA A 851 -8.85 -22.26 6.67
N ALA A 852 -8.23 -21.50 5.74
CA ALA A 852 -6.78 -21.35 5.67
C ALA A 852 -6.23 -20.65 6.92
N LEU A 853 -6.90 -19.60 7.40
CA LEU A 853 -6.54 -18.89 8.62
C LEU A 853 -6.67 -19.80 9.86
N GLN A 854 -7.73 -20.58 9.97
CA GLN A 854 -7.88 -21.58 11.05
C GLN A 854 -6.77 -22.64 11.03
N ARG A 855 -6.31 -23.08 9.85
CA ARG A 855 -5.17 -24.02 9.77
C ARG A 855 -3.90 -23.42 10.36
N GLU A 856 -3.61 -22.15 10.11
CA GLU A 856 -2.46 -21.47 10.70
C GLU A 856 -2.56 -21.45 12.24
N TRP A 857 -3.73 -21.10 12.77
CA TRP A 857 -3.96 -21.12 14.22
C TRP A 857 -3.84 -22.52 14.81
N SER A 858 -4.47 -23.52 14.19
CA SER A 858 -4.37 -24.90 14.62
C SER A 858 -2.93 -25.44 14.56
N PHE A 859 -2.16 -25.05 13.54
CA PHE A 859 -0.73 -25.38 13.45
C PHE A 859 0.07 -24.78 14.62
N LEU A 860 -0.16 -23.51 14.95
CA LEU A 860 0.50 -22.87 16.08
C LEU A 860 0.05 -23.44 17.44
N LEU A 861 -1.23 -23.81 17.59
CA LEU A 861 -1.74 -24.50 18.78
C LEU A 861 -1.06 -25.86 18.99
N ALA A 862 -0.99 -26.67 17.93
CA ALA A 862 -0.34 -27.98 17.96
C ALA A 862 1.15 -27.88 18.34
N ASN A 863 1.79 -26.76 18.02
CA ASN A 863 3.19 -26.47 18.33
C ASN A 863 3.36 -25.56 19.59
N ARG A 864 2.30 -25.33 20.37
CA ARG A 864 2.30 -24.53 21.61
C ARG A 864 2.84 -23.10 21.43
N GLN A 865 2.54 -22.47 20.29
CA GLN A 865 3.03 -21.13 19.94
C GLN A 865 1.95 -20.03 20.02
N ILE A 866 0.73 -20.38 20.45
CA ILE A 866 -0.33 -19.39 20.72
C ILE A 866 -0.21 -18.94 22.18
N LEU A 867 -0.14 -17.61 22.36
CA LEU A 867 0.06 -16.97 23.67
C LEU A 867 -1.26 -16.48 24.30
N ILE A 868 -2.36 -17.18 24.04
CA ILE A 868 -3.67 -16.90 24.67
C ILE A 868 -3.80 -17.77 25.91
N ARG A 869 -4.18 -17.21 27.07
CA ARG A 869 -4.38 -17.93 28.33
C ARG A 869 -5.86 -18.26 28.54
N ASP A 870 -6.14 -19.34 29.27
CA ASP A 870 -7.48 -19.64 29.75
C ASP A 870 -7.99 -18.52 30.72
N PRO A 871 -9.30 -18.24 30.72
CA PRO A 871 -10.39 -18.85 29.92
C PRO A 871 -10.56 -18.26 28.50
N ALA A 872 -9.72 -17.26 28.12
CA ALA A 872 -9.82 -16.58 26.86
C ALA A 872 -9.54 -17.49 25.65
N LEU A 873 -8.70 -18.51 25.82
CA LEU A 873 -8.35 -19.49 24.79
C LEU A 873 -9.59 -20.31 24.36
N SER A 874 -10.31 -20.83 25.34
CA SER A 874 -11.54 -21.61 25.09
C SER A 874 -12.67 -20.77 24.48
N ASP A 875 -12.81 -19.49 24.90
CA ASP A 875 -13.77 -18.57 24.29
C ASP A 875 -13.42 -18.25 22.85
N TRP A 876 -12.16 -17.91 22.58
CA TRP A 876 -11.65 -17.68 21.22
C TRP A 876 -11.86 -18.89 20.30
N GLY A 877 -11.53 -20.10 20.75
CA GLY A 877 -11.71 -21.33 19.96
C GLY A 877 -13.17 -21.56 19.59
N ARG A 878 -14.09 -21.44 20.55
CA ARG A 878 -15.54 -21.59 20.33
C ARG A 878 -16.06 -20.56 19.32
N GLN A 879 -15.68 -19.30 19.45
CA GLN A 879 -16.10 -18.25 18.52
C GLN A 879 -15.49 -18.42 17.13
N ALA A 880 -14.24 -18.91 17.03
CA ALA A 880 -13.60 -19.25 15.78
C ALA A 880 -14.34 -20.36 15.02
N ASP A 881 -14.77 -21.42 15.70
CA ASP A 881 -15.51 -22.52 15.10
C ASP A 881 -16.95 -22.13 14.74
N THR A 882 -17.59 -21.29 15.56
CA THR A 882 -18.90 -20.71 15.24
C THR A 882 -18.85 -19.90 13.94
N LEU A 883 -17.85 -19.01 13.80
CA LEU A 883 -17.65 -18.23 12.57
C LEU A 883 -17.39 -19.13 11.36
N SER A 884 -16.58 -20.20 11.52
CA SER A 884 -16.34 -21.18 10.47
C SER A 884 -17.62 -21.84 9.98
N THR A 885 -18.46 -22.26 10.91
CA THR A 885 -19.75 -22.91 10.60
C THR A 885 -20.69 -21.97 9.83
N LEU A 886 -20.83 -20.71 10.29
CA LEU A 886 -21.70 -19.74 9.63
C LEU A 886 -21.20 -19.34 8.24
N LEU A 887 -19.88 -19.22 8.03
CA LEU A 887 -19.31 -18.96 6.71
C LEU A 887 -19.50 -20.16 5.75
N LYS A 888 -19.38 -21.40 6.23
CA LYS A 888 -19.65 -22.61 5.44
C LYS A 888 -21.14 -22.70 5.09
N GLN A 889 -22.03 -22.40 6.03
CA GLN A 889 -23.48 -22.38 5.79
C GLN A 889 -23.84 -21.32 4.74
N LEU A 890 -23.27 -20.09 4.84
CA LEU A 890 -23.48 -19.06 3.84
C LEU A 890 -22.94 -19.46 2.46
N ALA A 891 -21.80 -20.16 2.40
CA ALA A 891 -21.21 -20.65 1.15
C ALA A 891 -22.08 -21.73 0.48
N ALA A 892 -22.68 -22.62 1.27
CA ALA A 892 -23.56 -23.68 0.78
C ALA A 892 -24.97 -23.16 0.38
N GLU A 893 -25.50 -22.22 1.16
CA GLU A 893 -26.84 -21.66 0.97
C GLU A 893 -26.78 -20.10 1.08
N PRO A 894 -26.48 -19.40 -0.02
CA PRO A 894 -26.45 -17.94 -0.05
C PRO A 894 -27.83 -17.33 0.19
N SER A 895 -28.01 -16.65 1.34
CA SER A 895 -29.26 -15.96 1.70
C SER A 895 -28.94 -14.72 2.55
N LEU A 896 -29.85 -13.75 2.57
CA LEU A 896 -29.73 -12.55 3.42
C LEU A 896 -29.64 -12.91 4.90
N LYS A 897 -30.39 -13.95 5.34
CA LYS A 897 -30.34 -14.45 6.72
C LYS A 897 -28.94 -14.99 7.07
N ASN A 898 -28.42 -15.91 6.26
CA ASN A 898 -27.11 -16.51 6.50
C ASN A 898 -26.00 -15.46 6.39
N LEU A 899 -26.13 -14.50 5.47
CA LEU A 899 -25.19 -13.37 5.35
C LEU A 899 -25.20 -12.49 6.60
N SER A 900 -26.40 -12.14 7.11
CA SER A 900 -26.53 -11.33 8.34
C SER A 900 -25.88 -12.04 9.53
N SER A 901 -26.12 -13.36 9.69
CA SER A 901 -25.51 -14.17 10.75
C SER A 901 -23.99 -14.23 10.64
N ALA A 902 -23.46 -14.46 9.44
CA ALA A 902 -22.00 -14.51 9.20
C ALA A 902 -21.34 -13.13 9.42
N LYS A 903 -21.97 -12.04 8.95
CA LYS A 903 -21.47 -10.65 9.19
C LYS A 903 -21.47 -10.30 10.67
N ALA A 904 -22.52 -10.62 11.41
CA ALA A 904 -22.62 -10.38 12.86
C ALA A 904 -21.53 -11.14 13.61
N ALA A 905 -21.36 -12.44 13.31
CA ALA A 905 -20.31 -13.26 13.93
C ALA A 905 -18.90 -12.75 13.61
N LEU A 906 -18.62 -12.38 12.36
CA LEU A 906 -17.32 -11.82 11.96
C LEU A 906 -17.05 -10.48 12.65
N SER A 907 -18.04 -9.61 12.72
CA SER A 907 -17.93 -8.31 13.42
C SER A 907 -17.65 -8.50 14.91
N SER A 908 -18.37 -9.39 15.58
CA SER A 908 -18.16 -9.74 17.00
C SER A 908 -16.77 -10.34 17.23
N PHE A 909 -16.35 -11.27 16.36
CA PHE A 909 -15.03 -11.89 16.42
C PHE A 909 -13.91 -10.87 16.28
N ARG A 910 -13.99 -9.99 15.26
CA ARG A 910 -13.00 -8.92 15.03
C ARG A 910 -12.95 -7.89 16.16
N ALA A 911 -14.08 -7.57 16.77
CA ALA A 911 -14.12 -6.66 17.92
C ALA A 911 -13.37 -7.20 19.15
N GLN A 912 -13.37 -8.53 19.34
CA GLN A 912 -12.69 -9.20 20.45
C GLN A 912 -11.24 -9.61 20.10
N PHE A 913 -10.92 -9.74 18.82
CA PHE A 913 -9.62 -10.24 18.33
C PHE A 913 -8.40 -9.53 18.94
N PRO A 914 -8.34 -8.18 19.05
CA PRO A 914 -7.21 -7.51 19.70
C PRO A 914 -7.05 -7.86 21.19
N ARG A 915 -8.14 -8.19 21.87
CA ARG A 915 -8.11 -8.59 23.29
C ARG A 915 -7.50 -9.98 23.44
N TRP A 916 -7.95 -10.95 22.65
CA TRP A 916 -7.42 -12.29 22.69
C TRP A 916 -5.93 -12.34 22.27
N MET A 917 -5.57 -11.59 21.24
CA MET A 917 -4.22 -11.56 20.68
C MET A 917 -3.27 -10.56 21.36
N GLN A 918 -3.64 -10.01 22.52
CA GLN A 918 -2.85 -8.95 23.16
C GLN A 918 -1.40 -9.38 23.43
N GLN A 919 -1.19 -10.57 24.00
CA GLN A 919 0.14 -11.09 24.29
C GLN A 919 0.89 -11.51 23.02
N GLN A 920 0.20 -12.16 22.10
CA GLN A 920 0.75 -12.53 20.79
C GLN A 920 1.23 -11.29 20.01
N ALA A 921 0.49 -10.18 20.09
CA ALA A 921 0.84 -8.93 19.42
C ALA A 921 2.10 -8.25 19.99
N VAL A 922 2.48 -8.54 21.24
CA VAL A 922 3.74 -8.07 21.83
C VAL A 922 4.92 -8.82 21.21
N GLU A 923 4.81 -10.13 21.08
CA GLU A 923 5.89 -11.00 20.56
C GLU A 923 5.95 -10.98 19.01
N GLN A 924 4.80 -11.03 18.36
CA GLN A 924 4.66 -11.17 16.91
C GLN A 924 3.67 -10.15 16.32
N PRO A 925 3.94 -8.84 16.43
CA PRO A 925 2.99 -7.80 16.02
C PRO A 925 2.66 -7.86 14.52
N TYR A 926 3.61 -8.21 13.67
CA TYR A 926 3.39 -8.35 12.23
C TYR A 926 2.37 -9.47 11.95
N GLN A 927 2.54 -10.65 12.54
CA GLN A 927 1.67 -11.81 12.32
C GLN A 927 0.23 -11.55 12.78
N VAL A 928 0.03 -10.91 13.93
CA VAL A 928 -1.31 -10.55 14.43
C VAL A 928 -1.99 -9.55 13.48
N GLN A 929 -1.23 -8.59 12.95
CA GLN A 929 -1.76 -7.65 11.94
C GLN A 929 -2.15 -8.36 10.63
N VAL A 930 -1.38 -9.35 10.20
CA VAL A 930 -1.70 -10.17 9.02
C VAL A 930 -3.02 -10.92 9.21
N TRP A 931 -3.24 -11.52 10.37
CA TRP A 931 -4.50 -12.21 10.67
C TRP A 931 -5.72 -11.26 10.67
N ASP A 932 -5.59 -10.06 11.26
CA ASP A 932 -6.67 -9.06 11.19
C ASP A 932 -6.93 -8.58 9.76
N ASN A 933 -5.90 -8.37 8.95
CA ASN A 933 -6.01 -8.02 7.54
C ASN A 933 -6.75 -9.12 6.74
N ARG A 934 -6.49 -10.40 7.03
CA ARG A 934 -7.18 -11.53 6.40
C ARG A 934 -8.66 -11.60 6.81
N LEU A 935 -8.99 -11.30 8.07
CA LEU A 935 -10.37 -11.15 8.52
C LEU A 935 -11.07 -9.96 7.80
N ALA A 936 -10.35 -8.85 7.60
CA ALA A 936 -10.86 -7.71 6.83
C ALA A 936 -11.10 -8.06 5.35
N THR A 937 -10.26 -8.92 4.76
CA THR A 937 -10.47 -9.43 3.39
C THR A 937 -11.78 -10.23 3.30
N ILE A 938 -12.03 -11.10 4.30
CA ILE A 938 -13.27 -11.89 4.37
C ILE A 938 -14.49 -10.95 4.46
N GLU A 939 -14.42 -9.92 5.29
CA GLU A 939 -15.48 -8.90 5.38
C GLU A 939 -15.72 -8.20 4.02
N GLY A 940 -14.65 -7.85 3.29
CA GLY A 940 -14.74 -7.32 1.93
C GLY A 940 -15.46 -8.25 0.96
N LEU A 941 -15.16 -9.55 1.01
CA LEU A 941 -15.84 -10.58 0.21
C LEU A 941 -17.34 -10.69 0.54
N LEU A 942 -17.70 -10.60 1.82
CA LEU A 942 -19.11 -10.61 2.23
C LEU A 942 -19.87 -9.38 1.70
N ARG A 943 -19.28 -8.18 1.74
CA ARG A 943 -19.87 -6.96 1.16
C ARG A 943 -20.00 -7.06 -0.36
N TYR A 944 -18.97 -7.56 -1.04
CA TYR A 944 -19.02 -7.77 -2.48
C TYR A 944 -20.12 -8.76 -2.87
N GLY A 945 -20.19 -9.92 -2.20
CA GLY A 945 -21.22 -10.94 -2.44
C GLY A 945 -22.64 -10.46 -2.15
N GLU A 946 -22.84 -9.64 -1.12
CA GLU A 946 -24.14 -9.00 -0.84
C GLU A 946 -24.64 -8.19 -2.04
N ARG A 947 -23.76 -7.36 -2.63
CA ARG A 947 -24.11 -6.55 -3.78
C ARG A 947 -24.37 -7.38 -5.04
N THR A 948 -23.47 -8.33 -5.33
CA THR A 948 -23.48 -9.02 -6.63
C THR A 948 -24.37 -10.25 -6.69
N THR A 949 -24.51 -10.97 -5.58
CA THR A 949 -25.25 -12.24 -5.55
C THR A 949 -26.68 -12.07 -5.02
N LEU A 950 -26.86 -11.31 -3.94
CA LEU A 950 -28.15 -11.26 -3.24
C LEU A 950 -29.03 -10.07 -3.68
N ASN A 951 -28.45 -8.89 -3.90
CA ASN A 951 -29.22 -7.70 -4.29
C ASN A 951 -29.58 -7.66 -5.79
N GLN A 952 -28.77 -8.29 -6.66
CA GLN A 952 -29.13 -8.42 -8.08
C GLN A 952 -30.30 -9.41 -8.28
N GLY A 953 -30.35 -10.49 -7.51
CA GLY A 953 -31.46 -11.43 -7.53
C GLY A 953 -32.81 -10.80 -7.14
N ARG A 954 -32.79 -9.81 -6.23
CA ARG A 954 -34.00 -9.07 -5.82
C ARG A 954 -34.52 -8.13 -6.91
N LYS A 955 -33.64 -7.38 -7.58
CA LYS A 955 -34.01 -6.48 -8.68
C LYS A 955 -34.59 -7.24 -9.88
N THR A 956 -34.06 -8.42 -10.19
CA THR A 956 -34.61 -9.28 -11.27
C THR A 956 -35.93 -9.93 -10.88
N ALA A 957 -36.20 -10.19 -9.61
CA ALA A 957 -37.49 -10.69 -9.13
C ALA A 957 -38.56 -9.58 -9.12
N GLU A 958 -38.20 -8.35 -8.68
CA GLU A 958 -39.07 -7.16 -8.69
C GLU A 958 -39.42 -6.68 -10.13
N GLN A 959 -38.53 -6.93 -11.11
CA GLN A 959 -38.80 -6.62 -12.54
C GLN A 959 -39.61 -7.67 -13.28
N ARG A 960 -39.81 -8.87 -12.70
CA ARG A 960 -40.65 -9.95 -13.24
C ARG A 960 -42.04 -10.01 -12.62
N GLN A 961 -42.30 -9.27 -11.56
CA GLN A 961 -43.62 -8.96 -10.99
C GLN A 961 -44.16 -7.63 -11.59
#